data_332d4f9512fe620a696d30d3be7079cb
#
_entry.id   332d4f9512fe620a696d30d3be7079cb
#
_cell.length_a   1.000
_cell.length_b   1.000
_cell.length_c   1.000
_cell.angle_alpha   90.00
_cell.angle_beta   90.00
_cell.angle_gamma   90.00
#
_symmetry.space_group_name_H-M   'P 1'
#
loop_
_entity.id
_entity.type
_entity.pdbx_description
1 polymer ?
#
loop_
_entity_poly.entity_id
_entity_poly.type
_entity_poly.pdbx_seq_one_letter_code
_entity_poly.pdbx_strand_id
1 'polypeptide(L)'
;MRTFTPFAMVIFMSTVVSYVSAAAQTLPVPLAITDPKQITSKPNAQVEQNQQSLSIEKLYMTHQIGRPSWSPDGKTIVFVSNMSGRNNLWLVPAEGGWPTQLTVSDQRQAAPAWSPDGKWIAYMSDYDGDEQWDIFVVSPKDGRVVNLTQTREIAEEYPRWSPDGRYLAYTVKPKTSSVYEIDVYDVLMRDLKHITTGTPADKLNDNPIWSADGKWIAYTQQQAKGTDSNVFVAEVATGQSTLLTPHSGEQLYRANDFSLDGKKLLITSNAAEGYDNAGLLDIASKKISWLTKDKWEINGADFSPDGKYVTWTANVEGNTDIYLHNVVTGKTTALTLPKGLNEPVGGHSAFSPDGSRLLYNHNGPNAPGDLWVYQLATGKSQQITHSLVAGVRPEDMVEPFLVHYPSRDRKWTISAFVYVPYNMVRNGQNAAIVYVHGGPTAQTVNSFSRFIQHMVNQGYIVIAPNYRGSTGYGKEFQQANLFDMGGGDLQDVLAAGDFIKQAGYLDPKKIVLMGGSYGGYLTMMGVTKAPEVWAAGVPIVPFVNWFTEIQNEDPVLQQSDLATMGDPEKNKDLFHDRSPIFFVGEIKAPLLLLAGKHDPRCPDEEAQQVVDAIKKRGGVVEYKCYENEGHGFSRVENQIDAYKRVSDFLKAHVPPADCGCTVTE
;
A
#
# COMPACT_ATOMS: atom_id res chain seq x y z
N MET A 1 56.78 54.85 -38.00
CA MET A 1 56.68 53.42 -37.78
C MET A 1 55.61 53.18 -36.64
N ARG A 2 54.42 52.84 -36.99
CA ARG A 2 53.35 52.51 -36.03
C ARG A 2 53.09 50.98 -36.15
N THR A 3 53.32 50.26 -35.08
CA THR A 3 53.13 48.84 -34.96
C THR A 3 51.66 48.56 -34.68
N PHE A 4 51.01 47.76 -35.53
CA PHE A 4 49.66 47.19 -35.30
C PHE A 4 49.80 45.94 -34.47
N THR A 5 49.01 45.86 -33.35
CA THR A 5 48.76 44.62 -32.59
C THR A 5 47.46 43.99 -33.08
N PRO A 6 47.36 42.66 -33.33
CA PRO A 6 46.10 42.04 -33.71
C PRO A 6 45.22 41.69 -32.50
N PHE A 7 43.94 42.06 -32.60
CA PHE A 7 42.88 41.64 -31.69
C PHE A 7 42.55 40.17 -31.93
N ALA A 8 42.67 39.34 -30.89
CA ALA A 8 42.18 37.97 -30.91
C ALA A 8 40.69 37.96 -30.64
N MET A 9 39.88 37.50 -31.60
CA MET A 9 38.45 37.29 -31.51
C MET A 9 38.20 35.94 -30.83
N VAL A 10 37.74 35.94 -29.58
CA VAL A 10 37.32 34.74 -28.86
C VAL A 10 35.89 34.40 -29.32
N ILE A 11 35.75 33.33 -30.10
CA ILE A 11 34.45 32.77 -30.49
C ILE A 11 33.96 31.89 -29.34
N PHE A 12 32.88 32.33 -28.65
CA PHE A 12 32.12 31.46 -27.74
C PHE A 12 31.31 30.49 -28.58
N MET A 13 31.73 29.24 -28.64
CA MET A 13 30.86 28.13 -29.09
C MET A 13 29.89 27.80 -27.97
N SER A 14 28.61 28.22 -28.12
CA SER A 14 27.52 27.71 -27.33
C SER A 14 27.22 26.30 -27.80
N THR A 15 27.60 25.29 -27.02
CA THR A 15 27.13 23.91 -27.21
C THR A 15 25.65 23.82 -26.87
N VAL A 16 24.81 23.80 -27.91
CA VAL A 16 23.41 23.37 -27.77
C VAL A 16 23.42 21.88 -27.51
N VAL A 17 23.20 21.50 -26.27
CA VAL A 17 22.93 20.10 -25.93
C VAL A 17 21.52 19.79 -26.42
N SER A 18 21.41 19.17 -27.58
CA SER A 18 20.16 18.59 -28.06
C SER A 18 19.81 17.40 -27.19
N TYR A 19 18.77 17.53 -26.38
CA TYR A 19 18.18 16.39 -25.71
C TYR A 19 17.59 15.45 -26.78
N VAL A 20 18.29 14.37 -27.06
CA VAL A 20 17.72 13.25 -27.81
C VAL A 20 16.68 12.63 -26.87
N SER A 21 15.41 12.77 -27.23
CA SER A 21 14.31 12.03 -26.62
C SER A 21 14.64 10.53 -26.72
N ALA A 22 15.00 9.91 -25.60
CA ALA A 22 15.06 8.45 -25.56
C ALA A 22 13.67 7.93 -25.95
N ALA A 23 13.60 7.07 -26.93
CA ALA A 23 12.37 6.36 -27.25
C ALA A 23 11.90 5.66 -25.97
N ALA A 24 10.65 5.89 -25.58
CA ALA A 24 10.04 5.24 -24.42
C ALA A 24 10.25 3.72 -24.59
N GLN A 25 10.99 3.13 -23.67
CA GLN A 25 11.22 1.70 -23.63
C GLN A 25 9.92 1.12 -23.09
N THR A 26 9.10 0.49 -23.96
CA THR A 26 7.85 -0.15 -23.53
C THR A 26 8.18 -1.22 -22.52
N LEU A 27 7.60 -1.09 -21.33
CA LEU A 27 7.78 -2.04 -20.25
C LEU A 27 7.23 -3.42 -20.67
N PRO A 28 7.92 -4.53 -20.36
CA PRO A 28 7.44 -5.87 -20.71
C PRO A 28 6.18 -6.20 -19.91
N VAL A 29 5.05 -6.34 -20.59
CA VAL A 29 3.77 -6.71 -19.98
C VAL A 29 3.73 -8.23 -19.78
N PRO A 30 3.43 -8.74 -18.57
CA PRO A 30 3.25 -10.16 -18.33
C PRO A 30 2.10 -10.72 -19.20
N LEU A 31 2.25 -11.96 -19.69
CA LEU A 31 1.19 -12.62 -20.44
C LEU A 31 0.07 -13.06 -19.48
N ALA A 32 -1.12 -12.49 -19.64
CA ALA A 32 -2.30 -12.87 -18.88
C ALA A 32 -3.09 -13.98 -19.58
N ILE A 33 -3.65 -14.90 -18.79
CA ILE A 33 -4.56 -15.94 -19.25
C ILE A 33 -5.96 -15.34 -19.41
N THR A 34 -6.54 -15.49 -20.61
CA THR A 34 -7.92 -15.03 -20.89
C THR A 34 -8.91 -16.19 -21.02
N ASP A 35 -8.44 -17.41 -21.33
CA ASP A 35 -9.27 -18.62 -21.31
C ASP A 35 -9.05 -19.36 -19.97
N PRO A 36 -10.06 -19.41 -19.07
CA PRO A 36 -9.93 -20.04 -17.77
C PRO A 36 -9.58 -21.54 -17.83
N LYS A 37 -9.81 -22.22 -18.96
CA LYS A 37 -9.41 -23.62 -19.17
C LYS A 37 -7.91 -23.83 -19.24
N GLN A 38 -7.14 -22.77 -19.50
CA GLN A 38 -5.66 -22.79 -19.51
C GLN A 38 -5.06 -22.72 -18.09
N ILE A 39 -5.85 -22.37 -17.07
CA ILE A 39 -5.42 -22.42 -15.68
C ILE A 39 -5.22 -23.88 -15.30
N THR A 40 -4.02 -24.25 -14.86
CA THR A 40 -3.67 -25.66 -14.55
C THR A 40 -3.04 -25.78 -13.17
N SER A 41 -3.49 -26.78 -12.39
CA SER A 41 -2.79 -27.17 -11.18
C SER A 41 -1.41 -27.76 -11.53
N LYS A 42 -0.38 -27.29 -10.83
CA LYS A 42 0.99 -27.82 -10.99
C LYS A 42 1.17 -29.06 -10.10
N PRO A 43 1.89 -30.10 -10.56
CA PRO A 43 2.24 -31.22 -9.69
C PRO A 43 3.33 -30.81 -8.68
N ASN A 44 3.21 -31.28 -7.45
CA ASN A 44 4.23 -31.15 -6.42
C ASN A 44 4.15 -32.35 -5.47
N ALA A 45 5.05 -33.33 -5.66
CA ALA A 45 5.06 -34.55 -4.87
C ALA A 45 5.38 -34.35 -3.37
N GLN A 46 6.04 -33.22 -3.02
CA GLN A 46 6.37 -32.92 -1.63
C GLN A 46 5.16 -32.40 -0.85
N VAL A 47 4.20 -31.75 -1.52
CA VAL A 47 2.98 -31.22 -0.88
C VAL A 47 2.00 -32.34 -0.56
N GLU A 48 1.91 -33.41 -1.36
CA GLU A 48 1.04 -34.58 -1.08
C GLU A 48 1.37 -35.24 0.25
N GLN A 49 2.62 -35.20 0.68
CA GLN A 49 3.08 -35.84 1.92
C GLN A 49 2.88 -34.98 3.16
N ASN A 50 2.52 -33.69 3.02
CA ASN A 50 2.57 -32.77 4.16
C ASN A 50 1.52 -31.64 4.08
N GLN A 51 0.24 -32.02 4.03
CA GLN A 51 -0.89 -31.07 3.97
C GLN A 51 -0.97 -30.06 5.15
N GLN A 52 -0.18 -30.24 6.20
CA GLN A 52 -0.12 -29.33 7.34
C GLN A 52 1.11 -28.38 7.29
N SER A 53 1.83 -28.33 6.16
CA SER A 53 3.08 -27.54 6.06
C SER A 53 2.84 -26.03 6.25
N LEU A 54 1.68 -25.52 5.80
CA LEU A 54 1.32 -24.10 5.82
C LEU A 54 0.13 -23.81 6.76
N SER A 55 0.25 -24.17 8.04
CA SER A 55 -0.76 -23.83 9.04
C SER A 55 -0.79 -22.31 9.30
N ILE A 56 -1.93 -21.80 9.78
CA ILE A 56 -2.08 -20.37 10.15
C ILE A 56 -1.00 -19.98 11.15
N GLU A 57 -0.79 -20.79 12.19
CA GLU A 57 0.20 -20.51 13.24
C GLU A 57 1.60 -20.34 12.65
N LYS A 58 2.04 -21.26 11.78
CA LYS A 58 3.36 -21.18 11.13
C LYS A 58 3.48 -19.94 10.22
N LEU A 59 2.47 -19.69 9.38
CA LEU A 59 2.51 -18.57 8.43
C LEU A 59 2.46 -17.21 9.14
N TYR A 60 1.70 -17.09 10.23
CA TYR A 60 1.61 -15.84 10.98
C TYR A 60 2.78 -15.62 11.94
N MET A 61 3.59 -16.64 12.20
CA MET A 61 4.93 -16.48 12.81
C MET A 61 5.99 -15.98 11.82
N THR A 62 5.71 -15.98 10.52
CA THR A 62 6.54 -15.27 9.51
C THR A 62 6.54 -13.78 9.82
N HIS A 63 7.74 -13.20 9.97
CA HIS A 63 7.88 -11.83 10.41
C HIS A 63 7.44 -10.83 9.32
N GLN A 64 6.88 -9.72 9.76
CA GLN A 64 6.67 -8.55 8.91
C GLN A 64 7.91 -7.68 9.02
N ILE A 65 8.41 -7.23 7.87
CA ILE A 65 9.56 -6.34 7.77
C ILE A 65 9.10 -5.13 6.93
N GLY A 66 9.26 -3.95 7.47
CA GLY A 66 8.83 -2.75 6.74
C GLY A 66 9.48 -1.46 7.21
N ARG A 67 9.28 -0.42 6.40
CA ARG A 67 9.66 0.97 6.65
C ARG A 67 11.07 1.13 7.19
N PRO A 68 12.12 0.72 6.46
CA PRO A 68 13.51 0.85 6.92
C PRO A 68 14.02 2.28 6.72
N SER A 69 15.11 2.62 7.44
CA SER A 69 15.88 3.84 7.24
C SER A 69 17.38 3.56 7.44
N TRP A 70 18.22 4.12 6.55
CA TRP A 70 19.68 4.06 6.67
C TRP A 70 20.19 4.87 7.85
N SER A 71 21.17 4.36 8.59
CA SER A 71 21.97 5.20 9.48
C SER A 71 22.81 6.19 8.65
N PRO A 72 23.17 7.38 9.19
CA PRO A 72 23.95 8.38 8.45
C PRO A 72 25.34 7.91 7.99
N ASP A 73 25.91 6.91 8.65
CA ASP A 73 27.18 6.29 8.28
C ASP A 73 27.02 5.11 7.28
N GLY A 74 25.77 4.78 6.92
CA GLY A 74 25.44 3.70 5.98
C GLY A 74 25.75 2.29 6.46
N LYS A 75 26.01 2.08 7.77
CA LYS A 75 26.41 0.78 8.31
C LYS A 75 25.28 0.01 8.96
N THR A 76 24.23 0.69 9.36
CA THR A 76 23.08 0.11 10.07
C THR A 76 21.78 0.52 9.39
N ILE A 77 20.80 -0.36 9.42
CA ILE A 77 19.44 -0.10 8.97
C ILE A 77 18.52 -0.27 10.18
N VAL A 78 17.69 0.75 10.47
CA VAL A 78 16.56 0.61 11.37
C VAL A 78 15.35 0.18 10.55
N PHE A 79 14.52 -0.70 11.09
CA PHE A 79 13.29 -1.14 10.44
C PHE A 79 12.22 -1.51 11.48
N VAL A 80 10.97 -1.59 11.05
CA VAL A 80 9.85 -2.07 11.86
C VAL A 80 9.68 -3.56 11.64
N SER A 81 9.50 -4.30 12.75
CA SER A 81 9.14 -5.72 12.66
C SER A 81 8.31 -6.18 13.85
N ASN A 82 7.47 -7.19 13.59
CA ASN A 82 6.68 -7.89 14.60
C ASN A 82 7.36 -9.14 15.18
N MET A 83 8.67 -9.27 15.06
CA MET A 83 9.44 -10.44 15.58
C MET A 83 9.22 -10.72 17.07
N SER A 84 8.88 -9.69 17.86
CA SER A 84 8.51 -9.82 19.27
C SER A 84 6.99 -9.87 19.54
N GLY A 85 6.18 -10.15 18.52
CA GLY A 85 4.71 -10.20 18.60
C GLY A 85 4.02 -8.85 18.38
N ARG A 86 4.77 -7.76 18.33
CA ARG A 86 4.32 -6.36 18.12
C ARG A 86 5.25 -5.66 17.14
N ASN A 87 4.72 -4.68 16.41
CA ASN A 87 5.52 -3.81 15.54
C ASN A 87 6.40 -2.89 16.39
N ASN A 88 7.65 -3.26 16.55
CA ASN A 88 8.69 -2.51 17.26
C ASN A 88 9.84 -2.16 16.30
N LEU A 89 10.76 -1.29 16.75
CA LEU A 89 11.94 -0.92 16.00
C LEU A 89 13.08 -1.93 16.24
N TRP A 90 13.74 -2.28 15.15
CA TRP A 90 14.87 -3.21 15.11
C TRP A 90 16.02 -2.60 14.33
N LEU A 91 17.24 -2.99 14.66
CA LEU A 91 18.47 -2.61 13.98
C LEU A 91 19.09 -3.85 13.34
N VAL A 92 19.60 -3.70 12.12
CA VAL A 92 20.39 -4.74 11.43
C VAL A 92 21.61 -4.11 10.76
N PRO A 93 22.80 -4.76 10.77
CA PRO A 93 23.93 -4.29 9.97
C PRO A 93 23.58 -4.27 8.47
N ALA A 94 24.06 -3.26 7.77
CA ALA A 94 23.79 -3.10 6.33
C ALA A 94 24.40 -4.23 5.45
N GLU A 95 25.33 -4.98 6.00
CA GLU A 95 25.94 -6.17 5.38
C GLU A 95 25.20 -7.48 5.77
N GLY A 96 24.05 -7.35 6.46
CA GLY A 96 23.32 -8.49 7.01
C GLY A 96 23.85 -8.93 8.38
N GLY A 97 23.11 -9.83 9.00
CA GLY A 97 23.42 -10.35 10.33
C GLY A 97 22.16 -10.51 11.18
N TRP A 98 22.34 -10.76 12.47
CA TRP A 98 21.22 -10.95 13.38
C TRP A 98 20.63 -9.57 13.78
N PRO A 99 19.31 -9.35 13.62
CA PRO A 99 18.68 -8.10 14.05
C PRO A 99 18.69 -7.95 15.58
N THR A 100 18.86 -6.71 16.03
CA THR A 100 18.79 -6.35 17.46
C THR A 100 17.54 -5.51 17.70
N GLN A 101 16.71 -5.89 18.68
CA GLN A 101 15.54 -5.11 19.06
C GLN A 101 15.97 -3.81 19.75
N LEU A 102 15.47 -2.67 19.24
CA LEU A 102 15.78 -1.35 19.80
C LEU A 102 14.73 -0.86 20.78
N THR A 103 13.45 -1.09 20.50
CA THR A 103 12.35 -0.67 21.35
C THR A 103 11.52 -1.86 21.80
N VAL A 104 10.88 -1.74 22.98
CA VAL A 104 9.93 -2.73 23.50
C VAL A 104 8.66 -1.98 23.88
N SER A 105 7.57 -2.24 23.16
CA SER A 105 6.28 -1.61 23.36
C SER A 105 5.15 -2.56 23.00
N ASP A 106 4.04 -2.49 23.72
CA ASP A 106 2.78 -3.16 23.36
C ASP A 106 1.99 -2.37 22.31
N GLN A 107 2.38 -1.12 22.06
CA GLN A 107 1.76 -0.25 21.07
C GLN A 107 2.47 -0.36 19.72
N ARG A 108 1.72 -0.13 18.64
CA ARG A 108 2.21 -0.19 17.28
C ARG A 108 3.19 0.96 17.00
N GLN A 109 4.35 0.64 16.44
CA GLN A 109 5.37 1.63 16.05
C GLN A 109 5.55 1.64 14.53
N ALA A 110 5.85 2.82 13.98
CA ALA A 110 5.96 3.01 12.52
C ALA A 110 6.90 4.15 12.13
N ALA A 111 7.25 4.22 10.84
CA ALA A 111 7.94 5.31 10.17
C ALA A 111 9.25 5.77 10.85
N PRO A 112 10.23 4.89 11.13
CA PRO A 112 11.49 5.30 11.73
C PRO A 112 12.33 6.16 10.78
N ALA A 113 12.95 7.23 11.31
CA ALA A 113 13.81 8.13 10.59
C ALA A 113 15.04 8.50 11.43
N TRP A 114 16.25 8.20 10.93
CA TRP A 114 17.50 8.56 11.59
C TRP A 114 17.74 10.07 11.57
N SER A 115 18.18 10.63 12.70
CA SER A 115 18.73 11.97 12.71
C SER A 115 20.06 12.03 11.91
N PRO A 116 20.38 13.13 11.21
CA PRO A 116 21.61 13.25 10.42
C PRO A 116 22.91 13.07 11.22
N ASP A 117 22.89 13.34 12.52
CA ASP A 117 24.03 13.14 13.42
C ASP A 117 24.09 11.72 14.04
N GLY A 118 23.13 10.86 13.73
CA GLY A 118 23.07 9.47 14.18
C GLY A 118 22.75 9.26 15.66
N LYS A 119 22.39 10.34 16.40
CA LYS A 119 22.14 10.23 17.85
C LYS A 119 20.73 9.78 18.19
N TRP A 120 19.77 10.01 17.29
CA TRP A 120 18.36 9.73 17.50
C TRP A 120 17.73 9.06 16.28
N ILE A 121 16.69 8.29 16.55
CA ILE A 121 15.75 7.79 15.54
C ILE A 121 14.38 8.31 15.95
N ALA A 122 13.76 9.15 15.10
CA ALA A 122 12.38 9.56 15.26
C ALA A 122 11.46 8.44 14.75
N TYR A 123 10.29 8.27 15.37
CA TYR A 123 9.27 7.32 14.94
C TYR A 123 7.91 7.73 15.48
N MET A 124 6.85 7.14 14.96
CA MET A 124 5.50 7.37 15.46
C MET A 124 4.95 6.13 16.16
N SER A 125 4.11 6.32 17.17
CA SER A 125 3.41 5.26 17.92
C SER A 125 2.00 5.69 18.26
N ASP A 126 1.03 4.77 18.06
CA ASP A 126 -0.38 4.97 18.40
C ASP A 126 -0.81 4.14 19.62
N TYR A 127 -2.11 4.19 19.96
CA TYR A 127 -2.69 3.45 21.07
C TYR A 127 -3.72 2.42 20.59
N ASP A 128 -3.44 1.14 20.77
CA ASP A 128 -4.34 0.01 20.48
C ASP A 128 -4.99 0.08 19.08
N GLY A 129 -4.31 0.74 18.14
CA GLY A 129 -4.76 0.86 16.75
C GLY A 129 -5.71 2.02 16.46
N ASP A 130 -5.84 3.01 17.36
CA ASP A 130 -6.73 4.18 17.23
C ASP A 130 -6.26 5.22 16.21
N GLU A 131 -5.07 5.02 15.62
CA GLU A 131 -4.43 5.90 14.65
C GLU A 131 -4.19 7.35 15.14
N GLN A 132 -4.26 7.60 16.44
CA GLN A 132 -3.81 8.85 17.03
C GLN A 132 -2.33 8.72 17.39
N TRP A 133 -1.49 9.14 16.46
CA TRP A 133 -0.04 8.94 16.54
C TRP A 133 0.67 10.08 17.25
N ASP A 134 1.56 9.75 18.19
CA ASP A 134 2.55 10.67 18.77
C ASP A 134 3.92 10.45 18.09
N ILE A 135 4.74 11.51 18.04
CA ILE A 135 6.14 11.43 17.61
C ILE A 135 7.04 11.14 18.81
N PHE A 136 7.80 10.08 18.69
CA PHE A 136 8.82 9.66 19.64
C PHE A 136 10.21 9.76 19.04
N VAL A 137 11.22 9.86 19.90
CA VAL A 137 12.61 9.62 19.54
C VAL A 137 13.23 8.57 20.44
N VAL A 138 14.11 7.74 19.87
CA VAL A 138 14.90 6.75 20.60
C VAL A 138 16.38 6.89 20.28
N SER A 139 17.22 6.78 21.32
CA SER A 139 18.67 6.74 21.16
C SER A 139 19.12 5.34 20.76
N PRO A 140 19.77 5.15 19.60
CA PRO A 140 20.26 3.84 19.19
C PRO A 140 21.42 3.33 20.07
N LYS A 141 22.03 4.21 20.88
CA LYS A 141 23.18 3.89 21.74
C LYS A 141 22.76 3.19 23.04
N ASP A 142 21.68 3.66 23.68
CA ASP A 142 21.27 3.23 25.03
C ASP A 142 19.79 2.90 25.14
N GLY A 143 19.02 2.95 24.04
CA GLY A 143 17.59 2.62 24.01
C GLY A 143 16.69 3.63 24.73
N ARG A 144 17.19 4.80 25.15
CA ARG A 144 16.40 5.83 25.81
C ARG A 144 15.34 6.39 24.87
N VAL A 145 14.07 6.30 25.28
CA VAL A 145 12.90 6.76 24.53
C VAL A 145 12.38 8.07 25.13
N VAL A 146 11.99 9.02 24.28
CA VAL A 146 11.30 10.27 24.65
C VAL A 146 10.11 10.47 23.72
N ASN A 147 8.90 10.65 24.30
CA ASN A 147 7.75 11.15 23.55
C ASN A 147 7.90 12.67 23.40
N LEU A 148 7.94 13.18 22.15
CA LEU A 148 8.14 14.60 21.88
C LEU A 148 6.84 15.40 21.90
N THR A 149 5.75 14.85 21.39
CA THR A 149 4.50 15.58 21.19
C THR A 149 3.52 15.43 22.35
N GLN A 150 3.28 14.24 22.86
CA GLN A 150 2.41 13.94 24.02
C GLN A 150 0.98 14.46 23.85
N THR A 151 0.37 14.24 22.68
CA THR A 151 -0.90 14.84 22.27
C THR A 151 -1.90 13.79 21.82
N ARG A 152 -2.65 13.18 22.73
CA ARG A 152 -3.59 12.08 22.44
C ARG A 152 -4.76 12.44 21.50
N GLU A 153 -5.12 13.71 21.41
CA GLU A 153 -6.22 14.20 20.55
C GLU A 153 -5.72 14.78 19.24
N ILE A 154 -4.43 14.58 18.92
CA ILE A 154 -3.78 15.06 17.71
C ILE A 154 -2.93 13.93 17.15
N ALA A 155 -3.13 13.57 15.90
CA ALA A 155 -2.26 12.64 15.19
C ALA A 155 -1.10 13.43 14.56
N GLU A 156 0.14 13.05 14.89
CA GLU A 156 1.36 13.53 14.26
C GLU A 156 2.04 12.39 13.51
N GLU A 157 2.22 12.56 12.20
CA GLU A 157 2.61 11.45 11.34
C GLU A 157 3.83 11.77 10.46
N TYR A 158 4.59 10.72 10.13
CA TYR A 158 5.68 10.73 9.15
C TYR A 158 6.78 11.74 9.44
N PRO A 159 7.47 11.65 10.61
CA PRO A 159 8.52 12.59 10.99
C PRO A 159 9.69 12.57 10.01
N ARG A 160 10.15 13.76 9.62
CA ARG A 160 11.28 13.99 8.72
C ARG A 160 12.27 14.99 9.33
N TRP A 161 13.49 14.54 9.56
CA TRP A 161 14.55 15.41 10.06
C TRP A 161 14.97 16.46 9.02
N SER A 162 15.22 17.70 9.48
CA SER A 162 15.94 18.70 8.70
C SER A 162 17.38 18.24 8.44
N PRO A 163 18.05 18.70 7.36
CA PRO A 163 19.41 18.29 7.04
C PRO A 163 20.44 18.58 8.14
N ASP A 164 20.22 19.60 8.97
CA ASP A 164 21.07 19.95 10.12
C ASP A 164 20.73 19.17 11.40
N GLY A 165 19.67 18.36 11.39
CA GLY A 165 19.22 17.54 12.51
C GLY A 165 18.60 18.31 13.67
N ARG A 166 18.28 19.61 13.49
CA ARG A 166 17.68 20.43 14.52
C ARG A 166 16.15 20.33 14.56
N TYR A 167 15.51 20.17 13.40
CA TYR A 167 14.07 20.23 13.26
C TYR A 167 13.48 18.89 12.80
N LEU A 168 12.22 18.63 13.20
CA LEU A 168 11.37 17.58 12.65
C LEU A 168 10.17 18.22 11.95
N ALA A 169 9.98 17.95 10.67
CA ALA A 169 8.74 18.23 9.96
C ALA A 169 7.86 16.99 9.99
N TYR A 170 6.54 17.17 10.14
CA TYR A 170 5.56 16.09 10.15
C TYR A 170 4.18 16.62 9.77
N THR A 171 3.27 15.74 9.42
CA THR A 171 1.85 16.07 9.25
C THR A 171 1.14 16.03 10.61
N VAL A 172 0.19 16.93 10.81
CA VAL A 172 -0.55 17.06 12.06
C VAL A 172 -2.04 17.17 11.80
N LYS A 173 -2.85 16.42 12.56
CA LYS A 173 -4.31 16.42 12.44
C LYS A 173 -4.97 16.29 13.81
N PRO A 174 -5.72 17.29 14.29
CA PRO A 174 -6.62 17.11 15.43
C PRO A 174 -7.63 16.00 15.13
N LYS A 175 -7.96 15.18 16.13
CA LYS A 175 -8.88 14.03 16.00
C LYS A 175 -10.23 14.39 15.38
N THR A 176 -10.72 15.59 15.67
CA THR A 176 -12.02 16.10 15.17
C THR A 176 -11.90 16.88 13.85
N SER A 177 -10.71 16.96 13.24
CA SER A 177 -10.45 17.69 12.00
C SER A 177 -10.43 16.77 10.79
N SER A 178 -10.94 17.23 9.66
CA SER A 178 -10.76 16.62 8.35
C SER A 178 -9.49 17.08 7.63
N VAL A 179 -8.70 17.95 8.25
CA VAL A 179 -7.57 18.63 7.61
C VAL A 179 -6.27 18.19 8.24
N TYR A 180 -5.32 17.78 7.40
CA TYR A 180 -3.92 17.66 7.78
C TYR A 180 -3.20 18.98 7.48
N GLU A 181 -2.42 19.44 8.45
CA GLU A 181 -1.48 20.55 8.32
C GLU A 181 -0.04 20.05 8.45
N ILE A 182 0.93 20.93 8.22
CA ILE A 182 2.37 20.62 8.35
C ILE A 182 2.96 21.48 9.46
N ASP A 183 3.59 20.81 10.39
CA ASP A 183 4.30 21.41 11.51
C ASP A 183 5.79 21.11 11.47
N VAL A 184 6.58 22.01 12.08
CA VAL A 184 8.01 21.87 12.30
C VAL A 184 8.30 22.05 13.78
N TYR A 185 8.89 21.03 14.40
CA TYR A 185 9.28 21.02 15.81
C TYR A 185 10.79 21.22 15.96
N ASP A 186 11.21 22.25 16.71
CA ASP A 186 12.62 22.46 17.12
C ASP A 186 12.94 21.54 18.29
N VAL A 187 13.72 20.50 18.05
CA VAL A 187 14.04 19.48 19.05
C VAL A 187 14.90 20.02 20.20
N LEU A 188 15.71 21.07 19.96
CA LEU A 188 16.56 21.68 20.97
C LEU A 188 15.80 22.68 21.84
N MET A 189 15.04 23.57 21.21
CA MET A 189 14.28 24.62 21.91
C MET A 189 12.93 24.13 22.43
N ARG A 190 12.45 22.96 21.94
CA ARG A 190 11.12 22.41 22.22
C ARG A 190 10.02 23.39 21.83
N ASP A 191 10.19 24.00 20.67
CA ASP A 191 9.28 24.99 20.12
C ASP A 191 8.62 24.48 18.84
N LEU A 192 7.35 24.84 18.64
CA LEU A 192 6.53 24.40 17.51
C LEU A 192 6.29 25.55 16.55
N LYS A 193 6.48 25.28 15.27
CA LYS A 193 6.16 26.21 14.21
C LYS A 193 5.19 25.57 13.21
N HIS A 194 4.04 26.22 13.02
CA HIS A 194 3.11 25.85 11.98
C HIS A 194 3.62 26.33 10.61
N ILE A 195 3.78 25.42 9.66
CA ILE A 195 4.18 25.73 8.27
C ILE A 195 2.96 25.98 7.41
N THR A 196 1.90 25.21 7.59
CA THR A 196 0.63 25.43 6.94
C THR A 196 -0.46 25.64 7.99
N THR A 197 -1.44 26.48 7.68
CA THR A 197 -2.59 26.77 8.55
C THR A 197 -3.79 27.19 7.70
N GLY A 198 -4.99 26.89 8.19
CA GLY A 198 -6.22 27.32 7.53
C GLY A 198 -6.50 26.63 6.20
N THR A 199 -5.97 25.42 6.02
CA THR A 199 -6.28 24.57 4.87
C THR A 199 -7.79 24.31 4.81
N PRO A 200 -8.43 24.44 3.63
CA PRO A 200 -9.87 24.15 3.47
C PRO A 200 -10.22 22.73 3.91
N ALA A 201 -11.43 22.55 4.46
CA ALA A 201 -11.88 21.27 5.03
C ALA A 201 -11.95 20.11 4.01
N ASP A 202 -12.01 20.44 2.72
CA ASP A 202 -11.98 19.47 1.60
C ASP A 202 -10.56 19.17 1.08
N LYS A 203 -9.52 19.60 1.81
CA LYS A 203 -8.12 19.43 1.42
C LYS A 203 -7.27 18.96 2.58
N LEU A 204 -6.18 18.30 2.26
CA LEU A 204 -5.16 17.85 3.20
C LEU A 204 -3.75 18.12 2.66
N ASN A 205 -2.82 18.49 3.53
CA ASN A 205 -1.41 18.64 3.22
C ASN A 205 -0.66 17.39 3.69
N ASP A 206 0.22 16.87 2.85
CA ASP A 206 0.93 15.62 3.11
C ASP A 206 2.37 15.65 2.59
N ASN A 207 3.18 14.69 3.12
CA ASN A 207 4.51 14.38 2.66
C ASN A 207 5.47 15.59 2.66
N PRO A 208 5.77 16.19 3.82
CA PRO A 208 6.73 17.29 3.92
C PRO A 208 8.14 16.81 3.56
N ILE A 209 8.83 17.51 2.64
CA ILE A 209 10.16 17.18 2.13
C ILE A 209 11.06 18.39 2.30
N TRP A 210 12.19 18.22 2.97
CA TRP A 210 13.18 19.28 3.18
C TRP A 210 14.04 19.52 1.93
N SER A 211 14.31 20.78 1.63
CA SER A 211 15.43 21.13 0.74
C SER A 211 16.77 20.85 1.41
N ALA A 212 17.82 20.59 0.63
CA ALA A 212 19.15 20.28 1.15
C ALA A 212 19.76 21.38 2.04
N ASP A 213 19.38 22.64 1.85
CA ASP A 213 19.80 23.78 2.68
C ASP A 213 18.90 24.03 3.90
N GLY A 214 17.85 23.24 4.08
CA GLY A 214 16.91 23.33 5.21
C GLY A 214 16.01 24.57 5.21
N LYS A 215 15.98 25.36 4.13
CA LYS A 215 15.20 26.60 4.08
C LYS A 215 13.77 26.42 3.56
N TRP A 216 13.53 25.33 2.83
CA TRP A 216 12.26 25.07 2.15
C TRP A 216 11.72 23.71 2.51
N ILE A 217 10.40 23.62 2.55
CA ILE A 217 9.64 22.36 2.62
C ILE A 217 8.74 22.29 1.39
N ALA A 218 8.90 21.26 0.56
CA ALA A 218 7.93 20.90 -0.45
C ALA A 218 6.86 19.97 0.16
N TYR A 219 5.62 20.10 -0.29
CA TYR A 219 4.54 19.25 0.16
C TYR A 219 3.47 19.08 -0.93
N THR A 220 2.66 18.05 -0.78
CA THR A 220 1.49 17.80 -1.62
C THR A 220 0.23 18.29 -0.91
N GLN A 221 -0.61 19.06 -1.59
CA GLN A 221 -1.97 19.36 -1.12
C GLN A 221 -2.96 18.62 -2.00
N GLN A 222 -3.70 17.69 -1.41
CA GLN A 222 -4.65 16.83 -2.10
C GLN A 222 -6.09 17.21 -1.72
N GLN A 223 -7.02 17.11 -2.66
CA GLN A 223 -8.46 17.20 -2.38
C GLN A 223 -8.96 15.91 -1.73
N ALA A 224 -9.96 16.01 -0.87
CA ALA A 224 -10.58 14.88 -0.17
C ALA A 224 -11.08 13.78 -1.12
N LYS A 225 -11.56 14.15 -2.31
CA LYS A 225 -11.97 13.21 -3.37
C LYS A 225 -10.82 12.32 -3.89
N GLY A 226 -9.56 12.71 -3.67
CA GLY A 226 -8.39 11.95 -4.13
C GLY A 226 -8.12 11.99 -5.63
N THR A 227 -8.80 12.85 -6.39
CA THR A 227 -8.67 12.94 -7.86
C THR A 227 -7.88 14.15 -8.33
N ASP A 228 -7.56 15.07 -7.43
CA ASP A 228 -6.84 16.30 -7.70
C ASP A 228 -5.83 16.60 -6.58
N SER A 229 -4.62 17.03 -6.96
CA SER A 229 -3.61 17.48 -6.00
C SER A 229 -2.63 18.46 -6.63
N ASN A 230 -2.01 19.27 -5.79
CA ASN A 230 -1.01 20.26 -6.17
C ASN A 230 0.27 20.11 -5.34
N VAL A 231 1.39 20.47 -5.93
CA VAL A 231 2.67 20.60 -5.22
C VAL A 231 2.88 22.07 -4.83
N PHE A 232 3.23 22.26 -3.57
CA PHE A 232 3.61 23.54 -2.99
C PHE A 232 5.05 23.49 -2.46
N VAL A 233 5.63 24.67 -2.30
CA VAL A 233 6.86 24.88 -1.55
C VAL A 233 6.66 26.00 -0.53
N ALA A 234 7.01 25.74 0.73
CA ALA A 234 6.93 26.71 1.83
C ALA A 234 8.33 27.14 2.27
N GLU A 235 8.52 28.46 2.50
CA GLU A 235 9.72 28.96 3.17
C GLU A 235 9.62 28.70 4.67
N VAL A 236 10.55 27.94 5.23
CA VAL A 236 10.52 27.54 6.65
C VAL A 236 10.57 28.75 7.58
N ALA A 237 11.33 29.79 7.22
CA ALA A 237 11.48 31.00 8.05
C ALA A 237 10.16 31.76 8.22
N THR A 238 9.36 31.88 7.18
CA THR A 238 8.14 32.72 7.13
C THR A 238 6.84 31.93 7.16
N GLY A 239 6.85 30.65 6.75
CA GLY A 239 5.65 29.84 6.49
C GLY A 239 4.97 30.19 5.16
N GLN A 240 5.52 31.13 4.35
CA GLN A 240 4.91 31.51 3.09
C GLN A 240 4.99 30.37 2.07
N SER A 241 3.84 29.92 1.60
CA SER A 241 3.71 28.84 0.62
C SER A 241 3.48 29.35 -0.79
N THR A 242 4.10 28.69 -1.76
CA THR A 242 3.99 28.98 -3.19
C THR A 242 3.48 27.75 -3.94
N LEU A 243 2.41 27.88 -4.69
CA LEU A 243 1.88 26.85 -5.59
C LEU A 243 2.80 26.67 -6.80
N LEU A 244 3.26 25.42 -7.04
CA LEU A 244 4.17 25.09 -8.14
C LEU A 244 3.50 24.46 -9.35
N THR A 245 2.34 23.81 -9.18
CA THR A 245 1.63 23.07 -10.23
C THR A 245 0.23 23.61 -10.52
N PRO A 246 0.07 24.92 -10.86
CA PRO A 246 -1.25 25.44 -11.21
C PRO A 246 -1.75 24.76 -12.49
N HIS A 247 -2.96 24.21 -12.43
CA HIS A 247 -3.58 23.52 -13.56
C HIS A 247 -5.11 23.69 -13.55
N SER A 248 -5.76 23.19 -14.59
CA SER A 248 -7.21 23.11 -14.70
C SER A 248 -7.65 21.66 -14.86
N GLY A 249 -8.81 21.33 -14.32
CA GLY A 249 -9.32 19.95 -14.28
C GLY A 249 -8.65 19.13 -13.17
N GLU A 250 -9.06 17.88 -13.02
CA GLU A 250 -8.57 16.98 -11.99
C GLU A 250 -7.28 16.29 -12.45
N GLN A 251 -6.17 16.56 -11.77
CA GLN A 251 -4.86 15.97 -12.02
C GLN A 251 -4.12 15.78 -10.69
N LEU A 252 -3.43 14.68 -10.57
CA LEU A 252 -2.62 14.41 -9.38
C LEU A 252 -1.17 14.83 -9.64
N TYR A 253 -0.64 15.66 -8.75
CA TYR A 253 0.77 16.02 -8.66
C TYR A 253 1.25 15.73 -7.25
N ARG A 254 2.32 14.97 -7.11
CA ARG A 254 2.93 14.62 -5.81
C ARG A 254 4.39 15.02 -5.79
N ALA A 255 4.81 15.71 -4.73
CA ALA A 255 6.21 15.98 -4.46
C ALA A 255 6.89 14.69 -3.97
N ASN A 256 8.11 14.41 -4.48
CA ASN A 256 8.89 13.25 -4.06
C ASN A 256 10.23 13.63 -3.46
N ASP A 257 11.02 14.51 -4.10
CA ASP A 257 12.35 14.88 -3.60
C ASP A 257 12.86 16.20 -4.22
N PHE A 258 13.77 16.90 -3.53
CA PHE A 258 14.48 18.04 -4.08
C PHE A 258 15.74 17.62 -4.82
N SER A 259 16.05 18.30 -5.94
CA SER A 259 17.41 18.25 -6.47
C SER A 259 18.40 18.85 -5.47
N LEU A 260 19.66 18.37 -5.47
CA LEU A 260 20.69 18.78 -4.53
C LEU A 260 20.95 20.31 -4.53
N ASP A 261 20.77 20.98 -5.69
CA ASP A 261 20.90 22.44 -5.82
C ASP A 261 19.64 23.22 -5.43
N GLY A 262 18.58 22.53 -5.01
CA GLY A 262 17.30 23.11 -4.58
C GLY A 262 16.48 23.78 -5.68
N LYS A 263 16.87 23.63 -6.97
CA LYS A 263 16.19 24.31 -8.08
C LYS A 263 15.05 23.52 -8.71
N LYS A 264 15.05 22.21 -8.54
CA LYS A 264 14.04 21.32 -9.11
C LYS A 264 13.43 20.43 -8.02
N LEU A 265 12.18 20.02 -8.26
CA LEU A 265 11.53 18.96 -7.53
C LEU A 265 11.34 17.76 -8.46
N LEU A 266 11.64 16.58 -7.94
CA LEU A 266 11.18 15.33 -8.51
C LEU A 266 9.73 15.14 -8.11
N ILE A 267 8.87 14.91 -9.09
CA ILE A 267 7.43 14.75 -8.89
C ILE A 267 6.94 13.49 -9.59
N THR A 268 5.81 12.97 -9.14
CA THR A 268 4.98 12.04 -9.90
C THR A 268 3.63 12.68 -10.22
N SER A 269 3.08 12.38 -11.39
CA SER A 269 1.81 12.96 -11.82
C SER A 269 1.15 12.18 -12.95
N ASN A 270 -0.18 12.09 -12.93
CA ASN A 270 -0.98 11.51 -14.01
C ASN A 270 -1.33 12.50 -15.14
N ALA A 271 -0.79 13.72 -15.10
CA ALA A 271 -1.09 14.78 -16.07
C ALA A 271 -0.60 14.49 -17.50
N ALA A 272 0.44 13.64 -17.67
CA ALA A 272 1.02 13.38 -18.97
C ALA A 272 0.18 12.41 -19.81
N GLU A 273 -0.17 11.23 -19.25
CA GLU A 273 -0.78 10.11 -20.01
C GLU A 273 -2.00 9.50 -19.28
N GLY A 274 -2.48 10.11 -18.20
CA GLY A 274 -3.52 9.54 -17.34
C GLY A 274 -3.02 8.45 -16.37
N TYR A 275 -1.70 8.19 -16.37
CA TYR A 275 -0.98 7.33 -15.43
C TYR A 275 0.06 8.16 -14.70
N ASP A 276 0.37 7.79 -13.45
CA ASP A 276 1.42 8.49 -12.71
C ASP A 276 2.77 8.30 -13.41
N ASN A 277 3.41 9.40 -13.76
CA ASN A 277 4.70 9.46 -14.44
C ASN A 277 5.66 10.36 -13.67
N ALA A 278 6.96 10.02 -13.69
CA ALA A 278 8.00 10.81 -13.05
C ALA A 278 8.42 12.02 -13.91
N GLY A 279 8.61 13.17 -13.27
CA GLY A 279 9.04 14.38 -13.93
C GLY A 279 9.91 15.27 -13.03
N LEU A 280 10.71 16.13 -13.64
CA LEU A 280 11.48 17.17 -12.98
C LEU A 280 10.76 18.52 -13.15
N LEU A 281 10.22 19.06 -12.07
CA LEU A 281 9.59 20.38 -11.99
C LEU A 281 10.63 21.42 -11.65
N ASP A 282 10.88 22.37 -12.54
CA ASP A 282 11.72 23.53 -12.28
C ASP A 282 10.93 24.55 -11.43
N ILE A 283 11.43 24.87 -10.24
CA ILE A 283 10.71 25.67 -9.23
C ILE A 283 10.48 27.10 -9.72
N ALA A 284 11.46 27.70 -10.38
CA ALA A 284 11.38 29.09 -10.82
C ALA A 284 10.43 29.28 -12.01
N SER A 285 10.52 28.42 -13.01
CA SER A 285 9.72 28.52 -14.23
C SER A 285 8.40 27.72 -14.17
N LYS A 286 8.24 26.84 -13.17
CA LYS A 286 7.11 25.89 -13.00
C LYS A 286 6.92 24.94 -14.20
N LYS A 287 7.96 24.71 -14.99
CA LYS A 287 7.94 23.78 -16.13
C LYS A 287 8.34 22.39 -15.70
N ILE A 288 7.63 21.38 -16.24
CA ILE A 288 7.92 19.97 -15.99
C ILE A 288 8.66 19.39 -17.18
N SER A 289 9.77 18.71 -16.91
CA SER A 289 10.48 17.86 -17.88
C SER A 289 10.23 16.41 -17.48
N TRP A 290 9.40 15.71 -18.25
CA TRP A 290 9.02 14.31 -17.98
C TRP A 290 10.23 13.38 -18.18
N LEU A 291 10.48 12.52 -17.20
CA LEU A 291 11.46 11.44 -17.22
C LEU A 291 10.86 10.15 -17.79
N THR A 292 9.56 9.94 -17.56
CA THR A 292 8.78 8.82 -18.09
C THR A 292 7.51 9.30 -18.79
N LYS A 293 6.96 8.47 -19.68
CA LYS A 293 5.66 8.64 -20.35
C LYS A 293 5.08 7.25 -20.60
N ASP A 294 4.88 6.51 -19.53
CA ASP A 294 4.41 5.15 -19.55
C ASP A 294 2.90 5.07 -19.33
N LYS A 295 2.28 3.99 -19.77
CA LYS A 295 0.89 3.62 -19.47
C LYS A 295 0.83 2.62 -18.30
N TRP A 296 1.72 2.81 -17.32
CA TRP A 296 1.81 2.09 -16.07
C TRP A 296 2.18 3.07 -14.96
N GLU A 297 1.72 2.79 -13.74
CA GLU A 297 1.95 3.68 -12.61
C GLU A 297 3.43 3.71 -12.20
N ILE A 298 4.02 4.88 -12.21
CA ILE A 298 5.37 5.15 -11.72
C ILE A 298 5.27 5.68 -10.29
N ASN A 299 6.00 5.09 -9.35
CA ASN A 299 5.97 5.44 -7.94
C ASN A 299 7.36 5.52 -7.33
N GLY A 300 7.47 6.12 -6.14
CA GLY A 300 8.64 6.07 -5.27
C GLY A 300 9.89 6.66 -5.89
N ALA A 301 9.80 7.85 -6.47
CA ALA A 301 10.94 8.50 -7.12
C ALA A 301 11.83 9.25 -6.11
N ASP A 302 13.15 8.93 -6.08
CA ASP A 302 14.17 9.54 -5.20
C ASP A 302 15.42 9.92 -5.97
N PHE A 303 16.11 11.00 -5.56
CA PHE A 303 17.47 11.30 -6.00
C PHE A 303 18.54 10.52 -5.22
N SER A 304 19.63 10.15 -5.91
CA SER A 304 20.84 9.75 -5.20
C SER A 304 21.46 10.96 -4.46
N PRO A 305 22.19 10.75 -3.34
CA PRO A 305 22.78 11.85 -2.55
C PRO A 305 23.71 12.77 -3.33
N ASP A 306 24.34 12.27 -4.41
CA ASP A 306 25.19 13.05 -5.30
C ASP A 306 24.43 13.70 -6.48
N GLY A 307 23.10 13.49 -6.57
CA GLY A 307 22.21 14.01 -7.61
C GLY A 307 22.42 13.42 -9.01
N LYS A 308 23.25 12.35 -9.15
CA LYS A 308 23.53 11.76 -10.47
C LYS A 308 22.46 10.79 -10.96
N TYR A 309 21.75 10.17 -10.04
CA TYR A 309 20.73 9.18 -10.34
C TYR A 309 19.38 9.57 -9.77
N VAL A 310 18.35 9.13 -10.43
CA VAL A 310 16.98 9.07 -9.94
C VAL A 310 16.54 7.61 -10.01
N THR A 311 15.91 7.12 -8.94
CA THR A 311 15.26 5.80 -8.95
C THR A 311 13.74 5.94 -8.90
N TRP A 312 13.02 4.99 -9.46
CA TRP A 312 11.57 4.85 -9.35
C TRP A 312 11.15 3.40 -9.55
N THR A 313 9.91 3.08 -9.23
CA THR A 313 9.27 1.81 -9.61
C THR A 313 8.27 2.02 -10.73
N ALA A 314 8.08 0.97 -11.54
CA ALA A 314 6.95 0.87 -12.45
C ALA A 314 6.10 -0.34 -12.04
N ASN A 315 4.81 -0.11 -11.80
CA ASN A 315 3.84 -1.15 -11.46
C ASN A 315 3.21 -1.69 -12.74
N VAL A 316 3.60 -2.89 -13.15
CA VAL A 316 3.07 -3.56 -14.32
C VAL A 316 2.28 -4.79 -13.89
N GLU A 317 0.96 -4.71 -13.96
CA GLU A 317 0.06 -5.81 -13.58
C GLU A 317 0.34 -6.34 -12.16
N GLY A 318 0.51 -5.43 -11.19
CA GLY A 318 0.76 -5.82 -9.81
C GLY A 318 2.15 -6.39 -9.52
N ASN A 319 3.08 -6.30 -10.46
CA ASN A 319 4.51 -6.51 -10.23
C ASN A 319 5.21 -5.16 -10.30
N THR A 320 6.21 -4.94 -9.45
CA THR A 320 7.01 -3.71 -9.48
C THR A 320 8.46 -4.02 -9.77
N ASP A 321 9.04 -3.30 -10.74
CA ASP A 321 10.46 -3.31 -11.04
C ASP A 321 11.07 -1.94 -10.72
N ILE A 322 12.33 -1.94 -10.26
CA ILE A 322 13.08 -0.73 -9.94
C ILE A 322 13.89 -0.29 -11.17
N TYR A 323 13.78 0.99 -11.49
CA TYR A 323 14.53 1.65 -12.55
C TYR A 323 15.52 2.66 -11.97
N LEU A 324 16.68 2.72 -12.58
CA LEU A 324 17.74 3.68 -12.27
C LEU A 324 18.00 4.56 -13.48
N HIS A 325 17.76 5.86 -13.34
CA HIS A 325 17.98 6.86 -14.39
C HIS A 325 19.20 7.71 -14.07
N ASN A 326 20.16 7.75 -14.98
CA ASN A 326 21.30 8.65 -14.86
C ASN A 326 20.93 10.03 -15.42
N VAL A 327 20.83 11.02 -14.56
CA VAL A 327 20.39 12.40 -14.90
C VAL A 327 21.34 13.09 -15.90
N VAL A 328 22.64 12.74 -15.89
CA VAL A 328 23.64 13.36 -16.74
C VAL A 328 23.61 12.78 -18.16
N THR A 329 23.50 11.45 -18.29
CA THR A 329 23.54 10.77 -19.59
C THR A 329 22.15 10.53 -20.19
N GLY A 330 21.09 10.69 -19.40
CA GLY A 330 19.71 10.36 -19.79
C GLY A 330 19.43 8.86 -19.92
N LYS A 331 20.38 7.98 -19.53
CA LYS A 331 20.20 6.53 -19.64
C LYS A 331 19.37 5.99 -18.49
N THR A 332 18.28 5.25 -18.78
CA THR A 332 17.51 4.47 -17.83
C THR A 332 17.89 2.99 -17.91
N THR A 333 17.95 2.32 -16.77
CA THR A 333 18.28 0.89 -16.68
C THR A 333 17.33 0.25 -15.67
N ALA A 334 16.63 -0.83 -16.07
CA ALA A 334 15.89 -1.67 -15.15
C ALA A 334 16.88 -2.52 -14.33
N LEU A 335 16.67 -2.64 -13.04
CA LEU A 335 17.45 -3.52 -12.20
C LEU A 335 16.98 -4.97 -12.41
N THR A 336 17.92 -5.92 -12.40
CA THR A 336 17.58 -7.35 -12.46
C THR A 336 17.24 -7.86 -11.07
N LEU A 337 15.95 -8.00 -10.78
CA LEU A 337 15.41 -8.35 -9.47
C LEU A 337 14.48 -9.57 -9.57
N PRO A 338 14.18 -10.27 -8.46
CA PRO A 338 13.17 -11.33 -8.45
C PRO A 338 11.77 -10.80 -8.79
N LYS A 339 10.91 -11.68 -9.31
CA LYS A 339 9.50 -11.34 -9.61
C LYS A 339 8.70 -11.07 -8.35
N GLY A 340 7.82 -10.10 -8.39
CA GLY A 340 6.97 -9.66 -7.30
C GLY A 340 7.01 -8.16 -7.13
N LEU A 341 6.83 -7.70 -5.92
CA LEU A 341 7.02 -6.30 -5.56
C LEU A 341 8.48 -6.04 -5.20
N ASN A 342 9.09 -5.11 -5.89
CA ASN A 342 10.42 -4.58 -5.58
C ASN A 342 10.26 -3.08 -5.37
N GLU A 343 10.43 -2.61 -4.14
CA GLU A 343 10.19 -1.22 -3.78
C GLU A 343 11.45 -0.60 -3.18
N PRO A 344 11.97 0.49 -3.74
CA PRO A 344 13.05 1.24 -3.08
C PRO A 344 12.50 1.80 -1.77
N VAL A 345 13.22 1.58 -0.69
CA VAL A 345 12.83 1.95 0.67
C VAL A 345 14.05 2.45 1.43
N GLY A 346 13.89 3.39 2.33
CA GLY A 346 15.06 3.89 3.07
C GLY A 346 14.80 5.10 3.96
N GLY A 347 13.53 5.43 4.19
CA GLY A 347 13.13 6.58 4.99
C GLY A 347 13.27 7.88 4.22
N HIS A 348 14.39 8.59 4.36
CA HIS A 348 14.65 9.84 3.62
C HIS A 348 15.07 9.57 2.17
N SER A 349 15.85 8.53 1.95
CA SER A 349 16.27 8.08 0.62
C SER A 349 16.52 6.58 0.61
N ALA A 350 16.19 5.94 -0.50
CA ALA A 350 16.52 4.54 -0.74
C ALA A 350 18.02 4.29 -0.94
N PHE A 351 18.75 5.31 -1.39
CA PHE A 351 20.21 5.22 -1.54
C PHE A 351 20.91 5.26 -0.17
N SER A 352 22.01 4.51 -0.06
CA SER A 352 22.95 4.68 1.07
C SER A 352 23.53 6.10 1.06
N PRO A 353 23.98 6.66 2.21
CA PRO A 353 24.49 8.02 2.28
C PRO A 353 25.67 8.31 1.34
N ASP A 354 26.47 7.30 1.00
CA ASP A 354 27.58 7.41 0.03
C ASP A 354 27.13 7.24 -1.44
N GLY A 355 25.83 6.97 -1.68
CA GLY A 355 25.25 6.78 -3.01
C GLY A 355 25.68 5.49 -3.73
N SER A 356 26.39 4.56 -3.06
CA SER A 356 26.92 3.35 -3.69
C SER A 356 25.96 2.16 -3.71
N ARG A 357 24.92 2.19 -2.86
CA ARG A 357 23.96 1.10 -2.64
C ARG A 357 22.53 1.61 -2.68
N LEU A 358 21.60 0.71 -3.02
CA LEU A 358 20.17 0.97 -2.96
C LEU A 358 19.53 -0.07 -2.02
N LEU A 359 18.74 0.39 -1.04
CA LEU A 359 17.93 -0.45 -0.17
C LEU A 359 16.56 -0.65 -0.81
N TYR A 360 16.11 -1.89 -0.87
CA TYR A 360 14.77 -2.19 -1.36
C TYR A 360 14.12 -3.31 -0.56
N ASN A 361 12.80 -3.31 -0.55
CA ASN A 361 12.00 -4.43 -0.07
C ASN A 361 11.63 -5.30 -1.26
N HIS A 362 11.88 -6.61 -1.16
CA HIS A 362 11.35 -7.59 -2.09
C HIS A 362 10.28 -8.43 -1.41
N ASN A 363 9.11 -8.53 -2.06
CA ASN A 363 7.98 -9.32 -1.61
C ASN A 363 7.37 -10.04 -2.82
N GLY A 364 7.49 -11.36 -2.88
CA GLY A 364 6.92 -12.18 -3.95
C GLY A 364 5.87 -13.15 -3.43
N PRO A 365 5.12 -13.84 -4.28
CA PRO A 365 4.02 -14.73 -3.85
C PRO A 365 4.45 -15.88 -2.93
N ASN A 366 5.70 -16.31 -3.01
CA ASN A 366 6.34 -17.35 -2.21
C ASN A 366 7.53 -16.83 -1.38
N ALA A 367 7.69 -15.51 -1.29
CA ALA A 367 8.74 -14.84 -0.53
C ALA A 367 8.12 -13.68 0.25
N PRO A 368 8.04 -13.74 1.59
CA PRO A 368 7.57 -12.62 2.39
C PRO A 368 8.48 -11.41 2.20
N GLY A 369 7.98 -10.21 2.54
CA GLY A 369 8.75 -8.99 2.43
C GLY A 369 10.02 -9.03 3.27
N ASP A 370 11.17 -8.88 2.62
CA ASP A 370 12.49 -8.81 3.24
C ASP A 370 13.30 -7.64 2.66
N LEU A 371 14.24 -7.12 3.45
CA LEU A 371 15.15 -6.07 3.05
C LEU A 371 16.33 -6.63 2.26
N TRP A 372 16.63 -5.96 1.17
CA TRP A 372 17.73 -6.28 0.28
C TRP A 372 18.55 -5.03 -0.02
N VAL A 373 19.84 -5.20 -0.19
CA VAL A 373 20.78 -4.14 -0.61
C VAL A 373 21.32 -4.47 -2.00
N TYR A 374 21.09 -3.56 -2.95
CA TYR A 374 21.62 -3.64 -4.31
C TYR A 374 22.89 -2.80 -4.41
N GLN A 375 23.99 -3.40 -4.89
CA GLN A 375 25.27 -2.74 -5.10
C GLN A 375 25.32 -2.14 -6.51
N LEU A 376 25.34 -0.81 -6.65
CA LEU A 376 25.29 -0.14 -7.95
C LEU A 376 26.47 -0.49 -8.85
N ALA A 377 27.66 -0.63 -8.29
CA ALA A 377 28.89 -0.92 -9.04
C ALA A 377 28.92 -2.32 -9.64
N THR A 378 28.31 -3.30 -8.99
CA THR A 378 28.39 -4.72 -9.41
C THR A 378 27.09 -5.26 -9.97
N GLY A 379 25.96 -4.58 -9.75
CA GLY A 379 24.63 -5.05 -10.13
C GLY A 379 24.16 -6.26 -9.29
N LYS A 380 24.72 -6.49 -8.11
CA LYS A 380 24.37 -7.62 -7.26
C LYS A 380 23.48 -7.19 -6.09
N SER A 381 22.51 -8.01 -5.76
CA SER A 381 21.66 -7.88 -4.58
C SER A 381 22.12 -8.84 -3.48
N GLN A 382 21.98 -8.38 -2.24
CA GLN A 382 22.18 -9.17 -1.03
C GLN A 382 20.94 -9.05 -0.15
N GLN A 383 20.39 -10.18 0.28
CA GLN A 383 19.31 -10.22 1.28
C GLN A 383 19.89 -9.89 2.66
N ILE A 384 19.23 -8.98 3.36
CA ILE A 384 19.66 -8.46 4.67
C ILE A 384 18.84 -9.03 5.81
N THR A 385 17.53 -9.25 5.60
CA THR A 385 16.63 -9.85 6.60
C THR A 385 16.09 -11.18 6.08
N HIS A 386 15.66 -12.06 6.99
CA HIS A 386 15.12 -13.37 6.69
C HIS A 386 13.87 -13.59 7.55
N SER A 387 12.72 -13.20 7.02
CA SER A 387 11.45 -13.19 7.76
C SER A 387 10.75 -14.55 7.79
N LEU A 388 11.04 -15.44 6.83
CA LEU A 388 10.41 -16.75 6.73
C LEU A 388 10.89 -17.66 7.86
N VAL A 389 9.94 -18.24 8.61
CA VAL A 389 10.27 -19.13 9.73
C VAL A 389 10.65 -20.54 9.27
N ALA A 390 11.45 -21.23 10.07
CA ALA A 390 11.84 -22.60 9.81
C ALA A 390 10.61 -23.52 9.69
N GLY A 391 10.62 -24.39 8.68
CA GLY A 391 9.53 -25.32 8.40
C GLY A 391 8.40 -24.74 7.51
N VAL A 392 8.52 -23.49 7.06
CA VAL A 392 7.78 -22.95 5.92
C VAL A 392 8.73 -22.84 4.75
N ARG A 393 8.46 -23.57 3.68
CA ARG A 393 9.32 -23.61 2.50
C ARG A 393 8.69 -22.85 1.34
N PRO A 394 9.45 -22.03 0.60
CA PRO A 394 8.94 -21.35 -0.60
C PRO A 394 8.30 -22.30 -1.63
N GLU A 395 8.80 -23.53 -1.73
CA GLU A 395 8.33 -24.55 -2.67
C GLU A 395 6.94 -25.10 -2.31
N ASP A 396 6.50 -24.96 -1.06
CA ASP A 396 5.16 -25.37 -0.63
C ASP A 396 4.08 -24.32 -0.98
N MET A 397 4.50 -23.11 -1.35
CA MET A 397 3.64 -22.00 -1.70
C MET A 397 3.43 -21.89 -3.21
N VAL A 398 2.22 -21.55 -3.62
CA VAL A 398 1.89 -21.45 -5.04
C VAL A 398 2.15 -20.04 -5.60
N GLU A 399 2.66 -19.98 -6.82
CA GLU A 399 2.66 -18.75 -7.62
C GLU A 399 1.31 -18.60 -8.33
N PRO A 400 0.71 -17.40 -8.34
CA PRO A 400 -0.56 -17.17 -9.02
C PRO A 400 -0.40 -17.14 -10.54
N PHE A 401 -1.53 -17.37 -11.23
CA PHE A 401 -1.72 -16.99 -12.61
C PHE A 401 -2.26 -15.57 -12.67
N LEU A 402 -1.68 -14.73 -13.52
CA LEU A 402 -2.30 -13.48 -13.94
C LEU A 402 -3.38 -13.81 -14.95
N VAL A 403 -4.60 -13.31 -14.74
CA VAL A 403 -5.73 -13.55 -15.63
C VAL A 403 -6.42 -12.25 -16.00
N HIS A 404 -6.98 -12.19 -17.21
CA HIS A 404 -7.82 -11.10 -17.66
C HIS A 404 -9.21 -11.64 -18.06
N TYR A 405 -10.27 -10.96 -17.62
CA TYR A 405 -11.63 -11.26 -18.02
C TYR A 405 -12.43 -9.96 -18.19
N PRO A 406 -13.49 -9.96 -19.05
CA PRO A 406 -14.32 -8.77 -19.21
C PRO A 406 -15.18 -8.52 -17.97
N SER A 407 -15.35 -7.25 -17.61
CA SER A 407 -16.41 -6.82 -16.68
C SER A 407 -17.79 -7.28 -17.21
N ARG A 408 -18.80 -7.43 -16.33
CA ARG A 408 -20.15 -7.87 -16.78
C ARG A 408 -20.78 -6.91 -17.79
N ASP A 409 -20.53 -5.59 -17.64
CA ASP A 409 -20.98 -4.57 -18.59
C ASP A 409 -20.07 -4.46 -19.85
N ARG A 410 -18.97 -5.23 -19.90
CA ARG A 410 -17.99 -5.28 -21.00
C ARG A 410 -17.29 -3.95 -21.29
N LYS A 411 -17.29 -3.02 -20.37
CA LYS A 411 -16.58 -1.74 -20.52
C LYS A 411 -15.10 -1.85 -20.17
N TRP A 412 -14.76 -2.79 -19.29
CA TRP A 412 -13.41 -2.92 -18.74
C TRP A 412 -12.88 -4.34 -18.89
N THR A 413 -11.57 -4.45 -19.03
CA THR A 413 -10.83 -5.69 -18.79
C THR A 413 -10.40 -5.70 -17.35
N ILE A 414 -10.83 -6.71 -16.59
CA ILE A 414 -10.48 -6.87 -15.19
C ILE A 414 -9.28 -7.79 -15.08
N SER A 415 -8.24 -7.31 -14.40
CA SER A 415 -7.06 -8.09 -14.05
C SER A 415 -7.28 -8.78 -12.70
N ALA A 416 -6.82 -10.01 -12.54
CA ALA A 416 -6.88 -10.74 -11.28
C ALA A 416 -5.72 -11.73 -11.15
N PHE A 417 -5.41 -12.11 -9.90
CA PHE A 417 -4.53 -13.22 -9.60
C PHE A 417 -5.34 -14.46 -9.20
N VAL A 418 -4.99 -15.61 -9.80
CA VAL A 418 -5.63 -16.91 -9.49
C VAL A 418 -4.60 -17.87 -8.91
N TYR A 419 -4.84 -18.30 -7.69
CA TYR A 419 -4.01 -19.26 -6.97
C TYR A 419 -4.72 -20.62 -7.00
N VAL A 420 -4.04 -21.64 -7.52
CA VAL A 420 -4.58 -23.00 -7.64
C VAL A 420 -3.74 -23.95 -6.79
N PRO A 421 -4.33 -24.73 -5.88
CA PRO A 421 -3.63 -25.75 -5.11
C PRO A 421 -2.79 -26.67 -5.97
N TYR A 422 -1.62 -27.10 -5.48
CA TYR A 422 -0.87 -28.17 -6.11
C TYR A 422 -1.69 -29.46 -6.15
N ASN A 423 -1.47 -30.28 -7.18
CA ASN A 423 -2.06 -31.62 -7.34
C ASN A 423 -3.61 -31.64 -7.38
N MET A 424 -4.26 -30.49 -7.58
CA MET A 424 -5.72 -30.41 -7.60
C MET A 424 -6.30 -31.09 -8.84
N VAL A 425 -7.29 -31.94 -8.64
CA VAL A 425 -8.00 -32.64 -9.73
C VAL A 425 -9.08 -31.74 -10.31
N ARG A 426 -9.12 -31.66 -11.64
CA ARG A 426 -10.18 -30.95 -12.37
C ARG A 426 -11.44 -31.81 -12.50
N ASN A 427 -12.24 -31.87 -11.44
CA ASN A 427 -13.42 -32.76 -11.33
C ASN A 427 -14.75 -32.00 -11.07
N GLY A 428 -14.71 -30.66 -11.02
CA GLY A 428 -15.91 -29.88 -10.76
C GLY A 428 -16.43 -29.93 -9.32
N GLN A 429 -15.63 -30.36 -8.32
CA GLN A 429 -16.08 -30.55 -6.94
C GLN A 429 -15.39 -29.63 -5.92
N ASN A 430 -14.38 -28.89 -6.34
CA ASN A 430 -13.56 -28.08 -5.44
C ASN A 430 -14.26 -26.78 -5.03
N ALA A 431 -13.82 -26.19 -3.92
CA ALA A 431 -14.28 -24.91 -3.44
C ALA A 431 -13.38 -23.75 -3.91
N ALA A 432 -13.94 -22.54 -4.00
CA ALA A 432 -13.17 -21.34 -4.30
C ALA A 432 -13.51 -20.18 -3.37
N ILE A 433 -12.56 -19.24 -3.27
CA ILE A 433 -12.72 -17.97 -2.58
C ILE A 433 -12.50 -16.85 -3.60
N VAL A 434 -13.46 -15.95 -3.74
CA VAL A 434 -13.27 -14.64 -4.35
C VAL A 434 -12.81 -13.71 -3.24
N TYR A 435 -11.53 -13.33 -3.27
CA TYR A 435 -10.88 -12.52 -2.24
C TYR A 435 -10.76 -11.08 -2.72
N VAL A 436 -11.50 -10.16 -2.08
CA VAL A 436 -11.68 -8.78 -2.53
C VAL A 436 -10.84 -7.84 -1.67
N HIS A 437 -9.98 -7.04 -2.29
CA HIS A 437 -9.17 -6.05 -1.58
C HIS A 437 -10.00 -4.88 -1.05
N GLY A 438 -9.48 -4.19 -0.04
CA GLY A 438 -10.02 -2.94 0.49
C GLY A 438 -9.63 -1.72 -0.36
N GLY A 439 -9.93 -0.55 0.13
CA GLY A 439 -9.64 0.73 -0.51
C GLY A 439 -10.89 1.57 -0.66
N PRO A 440 -11.53 1.71 -1.84
CA PRO A 440 -11.33 0.98 -3.12
C PRO A 440 -10.05 1.32 -3.87
N THR A 441 -9.45 2.47 -3.62
CA THR A 441 -8.23 2.98 -4.25
C THR A 441 -6.99 2.22 -3.74
N ALA A 442 -6.92 0.93 -4.09
CA ALA A 442 -5.84 0.00 -3.79
C ALA A 442 -5.71 -1.03 -4.92
N GLN A 443 -4.87 -2.03 -4.76
CA GLN A 443 -4.64 -3.07 -5.76
C GLN A 443 -4.28 -4.39 -5.08
N THR A 444 -4.81 -5.51 -5.58
CA THR A 444 -4.21 -6.82 -5.36
C THR A 444 -2.97 -6.94 -6.22
N VAL A 445 -1.84 -7.19 -5.59
CA VAL A 445 -0.51 -7.25 -6.22
C VAL A 445 0.10 -8.64 -6.08
N ASN A 446 1.12 -8.94 -6.87
CA ASN A 446 1.84 -10.23 -6.84
C ASN A 446 2.78 -10.32 -5.63
N SER A 447 2.20 -10.44 -4.45
CA SER A 447 2.92 -10.46 -3.17
C SER A 447 2.57 -11.66 -2.30
N PHE A 448 3.35 -11.87 -1.24
CA PHE A 448 3.09 -12.90 -0.24
C PHE A 448 1.85 -12.57 0.60
N SER A 449 0.89 -13.45 0.56
CA SER A 449 -0.27 -13.42 1.45
C SER A 449 -0.33 -14.69 2.30
N ARG A 450 -0.12 -14.55 3.60
CA ARG A 450 -0.17 -15.68 4.56
C ARG A 450 -1.49 -16.42 4.47
N PHE A 451 -2.58 -15.66 4.45
CA PHE A 451 -3.92 -16.23 4.41
C PHE A 451 -4.23 -16.93 3.09
N ILE A 452 -3.91 -16.31 1.93
CA ILE A 452 -4.13 -16.95 0.63
C ILE A 452 -3.31 -18.24 0.53
N GLN A 453 -2.02 -18.23 0.90
CA GLN A 453 -1.18 -19.42 0.86
C GLN A 453 -1.71 -20.53 1.79
N HIS A 454 -2.23 -20.16 2.99
CA HIS A 454 -2.91 -21.12 3.86
C HIS A 454 -4.13 -21.75 3.18
N MET A 455 -5.05 -20.94 2.67
CA MET A 455 -6.31 -21.43 2.08
C MET A 455 -6.07 -22.29 0.84
N VAL A 456 -5.08 -21.91 0.03
CA VAL A 456 -4.66 -22.71 -1.13
C VAL A 456 -4.07 -24.05 -0.68
N ASN A 457 -3.24 -24.07 0.37
CA ASN A 457 -2.73 -25.30 0.96
C ASN A 457 -3.84 -26.17 1.57
N GLN A 458 -4.97 -25.56 2.03
CA GLN A 458 -6.16 -26.29 2.50
C GLN A 458 -7.07 -26.78 1.35
N GLY A 459 -6.73 -26.52 0.08
CA GLY A 459 -7.47 -27.04 -1.07
C GLY A 459 -8.48 -26.06 -1.68
N TYR A 460 -8.47 -24.78 -1.32
CA TYR A 460 -9.30 -23.76 -1.96
C TYR A 460 -8.58 -23.12 -3.14
N ILE A 461 -9.28 -22.94 -4.27
CA ILE A 461 -8.81 -22.00 -5.29
C ILE A 461 -9.13 -20.59 -4.80
N VAL A 462 -8.18 -19.65 -4.99
CA VAL A 462 -8.41 -18.24 -4.66
C VAL A 462 -8.29 -17.41 -5.92
N ILE A 463 -9.30 -16.57 -6.22
CA ILE A 463 -9.24 -15.53 -7.23
C ILE A 463 -9.32 -14.16 -6.54
N ALA A 464 -8.36 -13.30 -6.81
CA ALA A 464 -8.22 -11.97 -6.21
C ALA A 464 -8.27 -10.89 -7.31
N PRO A 465 -9.48 -10.32 -7.59
CA PRO A 465 -9.67 -9.36 -8.67
C PRO A 465 -9.24 -7.95 -8.30
N ASN A 466 -8.79 -7.19 -9.31
CA ASN A 466 -8.65 -5.74 -9.30
C ASN A 466 -9.87 -5.14 -10.02
N TYR A 467 -10.94 -4.89 -9.26
CA TYR A 467 -12.19 -4.33 -9.75
C TYR A 467 -12.02 -2.84 -10.11
N ARG A 468 -12.94 -2.26 -10.92
CA ARG A 468 -12.92 -0.81 -11.21
C ARG A 468 -12.87 0.01 -9.91
N GLY A 469 -12.05 1.05 -9.87
CA GLY A 469 -11.68 1.77 -8.65
C GLY A 469 -10.27 1.42 -8.16
N SER A 470 -9.69 0.26 -8.59
CA SER A 470 -8.33 -0.14 -8.22
C SER A 470 -7.28 0.77 -8.86
N THR A 471 -6.13 0.93 -8.16
CA THR A 471 -4.92 1.58 -8.69
C THR A 471 -4.16 0.67 -9.64
N GLY A 472 -3.17 1.23 -10.35
CA GLY A 472 -2.29 0.47 -11.26
C GLY A 472 -2.77 0.38 -12.71
N TYR A 473 -3.96 0.89 -13.02
CA TYR A 473 -4.61 0.78 -14.33
C TYR A 473 -4.99 2.15 -14.91
N GLY A 474 -4.45 3.23 -14.36
CA GLY A 474 -4.66 4.59 -14.81
C GLY A 474 -5.90 5.27 -14.22
N LYS A 475 -5.96 6.59 -14.40
CA LYS A 475 -6.96 7.49 -13.84
C LYS A 475 -8.41 7.07 -14.17
N GLU A 476 -8.68 6.72 -15.42
CA GLU A 476 -10.05 6.39 -15.87
C GLU A 476 -10.60 5.15 -15.14
N PHE A 477 -9.77 4.12 -14.98
CA PHE A 477 -10.15 2.89 -14.27
C PHE A 477 -10.30 3.14 -12.77
N GLN A 478 -9.37 3.89 -12.17
CA GLN A 478 -9.40 4.25 -10.76
C GLN A 478 -10.63 5.07 -10.38
N GLN A 479 -11.12 5.92 -11.28
CA GLN A 479 -12.29 6.77 -11.05
C GLN A 479 -13.61 6.13 -11.51
N ALA A 480 -13.59 4.92 -12.05
CA ALA A 480 -14.75 4.30 -12.69
C ALA A 480 -15.86 3.84 -11.72
N ASN A 481 -15.62 3.86 -10.41
CA ASN A 481 -16.61 3.56 -9.38
C ASN A 481 -17.08 4.79 -8.57
N LEU A 482 -16.60 6.00 -8.90
CA LEU A 482 -17.07 7.22 -8.25
C LEU A 482 -18.58 7.39 -8.45
N PHE A 483 -19.29 7.73 -7.37
CA PHE A 483 -20.75 7.86 -7.30
C PHE A 483 -21.51 6.55 -7.64
N ASP A 484 -20.82 5.41 -7.65
CA ASP A 484 -21.39 4.09 -7.95
C ASP A 484 -20.75 2.96 -7.11
N MET A 485 -20.12 3.29 -5.98
CA MET A 485 -19.49 2.33 -5.07
C MET A 485 -20.49 1.27 -4.62
N GLY A 486 -20.12 -0.02 -4.76
CA GLY A 486 -21.01 -1.17 -4.58
C GLY A 486 -21.92 -1.46 -5.78
N GLY A 487 -21.73 -0.75 -6.90
CA GLY A 487 -22.47 -0.95 -8.16
C GLY A 487 -21.66 -1.70 -9.20
N GLY A 488 -20.94 -0.95 -10.07
CA GLY A 488 -20.13 -1.51 -11.14
C GLY A 488 -18.97 -2.38 -10.65
N ASP A 489 -18.33 -2.00 -9.57
CA ASP A 489 -17.26 -2.76 -8.92
C ASP A 489 -17.75 -4.10 -8.35
N LEU A 490 -18.97 -4.16 -7.77
CA LEU A 490 -19.60 -5.43 -7.40
C LEU A 490 -19.83 -6.32 -8.63
N GLN A 491 -20.20 -5.74 -9.79
CA GLN A 491 -20.37 -6.54 -11.02
C GLN A 491 -19.04 -7.13 -11.51
N ASP A 492 -17.92 -6.42 -11.30
CA ASP A 492 -16.57 -6.93 -11.61
C ASP A 492 -16.17 -8.09 -10.69
N VAL A 493 -16.53 -8.02 -9.40
CA VAL A 493 -16.34 -9.10 -8.42
C VAL A 493 -17.19 -10.33 -8.78
N LEU A 494 -18.44 -10.13 -9.17
CA LEU A 494 -19.30 -11.21 -9.64
C LEU A 494 -18.77 -11.86 -10.92
N ALA A 495 -18.16 -11.07 -11.83
CA ALA A 495 -17.51 -11.57 -13.05
C ALA A 495 -16.29 -12.46 -12.71
N ALA A 496 -15.56 -12.19 -11.61
CA ALA A 496 -14.48 -13.08 -11.14
C ALA A 496 -15.00 -14.48 -10.81
N GLY A 497 -16.15 -14.55 -10.09
CA GLY A 497 -16.84 -15.81 -9.83
C GLY A 497 -17.27 -16.53 -11.12
N ASP A 498 -17.81 -15.78 -12.08
CA ASP A 498 -18.24 -16.35 -13.36
C ASP A 498 -17.05 -16.85 -14.21
N PHE A 499 -15.93 -16.16 -14.16
CA PHE A 499 -14.70 -16.55 -14.86
C PHE A 499 -14.12 -17.86 -14.28
N ILE A 500 -13.95 -17.94 -12.95
CA ILE A 500 -13.29 -19.10 -12.35
C ILE A 500 -14.15 -20.38 -12.42
N LYS A 501 -15.49 -20.27 -12.46
CA LYS A 501 -16.39 -21.41 -12.71
C LYS A 501 -16.06 -22.14 -14.01
N GLN A 502 -15.67 -21.40 -15.05
CA GLN A 502 -15.36 -21.94 -16.38
C GLN A 502 -14.03 -22.70 -16.44
N ALA A 503 -13.17 -22.57 -15.42
CA ALA A 503 -11.93 -23.34 -15.32
C ALA A 503 -12.16 -24.85 -15.13
N GLY A 504 -13.38 -25.28 -14.77
CA GLY A 504 -13.77 -26.69 -14.66
C GLY A 504 -13.29 -27.39 -13.39
N TYR A 505 -12.71 -26.67 -12.44
CA TYR A 505 -12.28 -27.21 -11.14
C TYR A 505 -13.40 -27.20 -10.09
N LEU A 506 -14.31 -26.23 -10.15
CA LEU A 506 -15.20 -25.85 -9.05
C LEU A 506 -16.56 -26.51 -9.10
N ASP A 507 -17.10 -26.79 -7.91
CA ASP A 507 -18.55 -26.85 -7.70
C ASP A 507 -19.10 -25.41 -7.66
N PRO A 508 -19.98 -25.03 -8.60
CA PRO A 508 -20.56 -23.69 -8.63
C PRO A 508 -21.31 -23.28 -7.35
N LYS A 509 -21.66 -24.24 -6.50
CA LYS A 509 -22.31 -24.03 -5.20
C LYS A 509 -21.33 -23.84 -4.04
N LYS A 510 -20.02 -23.95 -4.30
CA LYS A 510 -18.96 -23.86 -3.28
C LYS A 510 -18.06 -22.62 -3.49
N ILE A 511 -18.65 -21.45 -3.71
CA ILE A 511 -17.93 -20.21 -3.89
C ILE A 511 -18.17 -19.29 -2.71
N VAL A 512 -17.09 -18.90 -2.06
CA VAL A 512 -17.04 -17.98 -0.92
C VAL A 512 -16.73 -16.57 -1.42
N LEU A 513 -17.36 -15.55 -0.83
CA LEU A 513 -16.97 -14.16 -0.97
C LEU A 513 -16.32 -13.66 0.32
N MET A 514 -15.16 -13.05 0.21
CA MET A 514 -14.40 -12.60 1.37
C MET A 514 -13.57 -11.34 1.04
N GLY A 515 -13.49 -10.43 1.99
CA GLY A 515 -12.64 -9.25 1.88
C GLY A 515 -12.58 -8.44 3.15
N GLY A 516 -11.67 -7.45 3.18
CA GLY A 516 -11.47 -6.54 4.31
C GLY A 516 -11.79 -5.10 3.95
N SER A 517 -12.26 -4.29 4.94
CA SER A 517 -12.57 -2.87 4.74
C SER A 517 -13.59 -2.69 3.62
N TYR A 518 -13.31 -1.89 2.60
CA TYR A 518 -14.13 -1.80 1.40
C TYR A 518 -14.41 -3.17 0.76
N GLY A 519 -13.44 -4.12 0.79
CA GLY A 519 -13.67 -5.51 0.37
C GLY A 519 -14.66 -6.25 1.28
N GLY A 520 -14.71 -5.91 2.56
CA GLY A 520 -15.74 -6.36 3.51
C GLY A 520 -17.12 -5.79 3.18
N TYR A 521 -17.18 -4.53 2.80
CA TYR A 521 -18.38 -3.89 2.27
C TYR A 521 -18.86 -4.58 0.98
N LEU A 522 -17.98 -4.80 -0.01
CA LEU A 522 -18.32 -5.52 -1.24
C LEU A 522 -18.73 -6.99 -0.96
N THR A 523 -18.17 -7.60 0.10
CA THR A 523 -18.63 -8.92 0.56
C THR A 523 -20.09 -8.84 1.03
N MET A 524 -20.44 -7.84 1.84
CA MET A 524 -21.80 -7.63 2.30
C MET A 524 -22.75 -7.27 1.14
N MET A 525 -22.32 -6.41 0.21
CA MET A 525 -23.07 -6.13 -1.01
C MET A 525 -23.31 -7.38 -1.84
N GLY A 526 -22.30 -8.24 -2.01
CA GLY A 526 -22.41 -9.48 -2.77
C GLY A 526 -23.41 -10.45 -2.17
N VAL A 527 -23.35 -10.72 -0.86
CA VAL A 527 -24.26 -11.68 -0.20
C VAL A 527 -25.70 -11.17 -0.08
N THR A 528 -25.93 -9.85 -0.17
CA THR A 528 -27.26 -9.24 -0.18
C THR A 528 -27.84 -9.09 -1.58
N LYS A 529 -27.05 -8.63 -2.56
CA LYS A 529 -27.53 -8.32 -3.92
C LYS A 529 -27.47 -9.52 -4.89
N ALA A 530 -26.67 -10.55 -4.56
CA ALA A 530 -26.52 -11.76 -5.35
C ALA A 530 -26.50 -13.02 -4.44
N PRO A 531 -27.52 -13.22 -3.58
CA PRO A 531 -27.52 -14.26 -2.54
C PRO A 531 -27.43 -15.69 -3.06
N GLU A 532 -27.74 -15.93 -4.35
CA GLU A 532 -27.67 -17.24 -4.99
C GLU A 532 -26.26 -17.67 -5.38
N VAL A 533 -25.32 -16.72 -5.39
CA VAL A 533 -23.96 -16.96 -5.91
C VAL A 533 -23.05 -17.54 -4.84
N TRP A 534 -23.26 -17.17 -3.58
CA TRP A 534 -22.30 -17.33 -2.51
C TRP A 534 -22.70 -18.43 -1.51
N ALA A 535 -21.78 -19.36 -1.27
CA ALA A 535 -21.93 -20.44 -0.29
C ALA A 535 -21.64 -19.96 1.14
N ALA A 536 -20.79 -18.96 1.31
CA ALA A 536 -20.49 -18.30 2.58
C ALA A 536 -19.96 -16.88 2.33
N GLY A 537 -20.07 -16.01 3.34
CA GLY A 537 -19.51 -14.67 3.34
C GLY A 537 -18.59 -14.41 4.54
N VAL A 538 -17.44 -13.78 4.31
CA VAL A 538 -16.50 -13.42 5.38
C VAL A 538 -16.10 -11.95 5.25
N PRO A 539 -16.95 -11.00 5.69
CA PRO A 539 -16.59 -9.59 5.77
C PRO A 539 -15.70 -9.32 6.99
N ILE A 540 -14.51 -8.75 6.76
CA ILE A 540 -13.55 -8.37 7.79
C ILE A 540 -13.52 -6.86 7.89
N VAL A 541 -13.69 -6.30 9.09
CA VAL A 541 -13.80 -4.85 9.38
C VAL A 541 -14.65 -4.13 8.33
N PRO A 542 -15.90 -4.59 8.08
CA PRO A 542 -16.77 -4.02 7.06
C PRO A 542 -17.51 -2.79 7.57
N PHE A 543 -17.85 -1.87 6.69
CA PHE A 543 -19.01 -1.02 6.89
C PHE A 543 -20.20 -1.56 6.09
N VAL A 544 -21.43 -1.18 6.45
CA VAL A 544 -22.64 -1.77 5.87
C VAL A 544 -23.78 -0.77 5.64
N ASN A 545 -23.62 0.43 6.13
CA ASN A 545 -24.64 1.47 6.08
C ASN A 545 -24.00 2.83 5.84
N TRP A 546 -24.00 3.29 4.61
CA TRP A 546 -23.41 4.58 4.22
C TRP A 546 -23.90 5.78 5.04
N PHE A 547 -25.11 5.72 5.61
CA PHE A 547 -25.63 6.80 6.45
C PHE A 547 -24.95 6.84 7.82
N THR A 548 -24.72 5.69 8.44
CA THR A 548 -24.07 5.61 9.75
C THR A 548 -22.55 5.62 9.64
N GLU A 549 -21.99 5.08 8.57
CA GLU A 549 -20.55 5.12 8.28
C GLU A 549 -20.06 6.56 8.24
N ILE A 550 -20.60 7.39 7.35
CA ILE A 550 -20.25 8.80 7.21
C ILE A 550 -20.42 9.59 8.53
N GLN A 551 -21.36 9.20 9.40
CA GLN A 551 -21.55 9.87 10.68
C GLN A 551 -20.51 9.51 11.74
N ASN A 552 -19.95 8.30 11.69
CA ASN A 552 -19.19 7.70 12.79
C ASN A 552 -17.70 7.48 12.47
N GLU A 553 -17.31 7.55 11.20
CA GLU A 553 -15.92 7.36 10.76
C GLU A 553 -15.02 8.59 11.02
N ASP A 554 -13.73 8.43 10.81
CA ASP A 554 -12.76 9.53 10.90
C ASP A 554 -13.14 10.71 9.98
N PRO A 555 -13.04 11.96 10.43
CA PRO A 555 -13.45 13.14 9.65
C PRO A 555 -12.79 13.29 8.26
N VAL A 556 -11.57 12.75 8.06
CA VAL A 556 -10.91 12.75 6.73
C VAL A 556 -11.64 11.80 5.79
N LEU A 557 -11.99 10.61 6.26
CA LEU A 557 -12.75 9.64 5.47
C LEU A 557 -14.15 10.17 5.18
N GLN A 558 -14.81 10.77 6.16
CA GLN A 558 -16.10 11.42 5.97
C GLN A 558 -16.08 12.42 4.81
N GLN A 559 -15.06 13.31 4.75
CA GLN A 559 -14.93 14.24 3.64
C GLN A 559 -14.65 13.54 2.31
N SER A 560 -13.84 12.47 2.32
CA SER A 560 -13.56 11.64 1.16
C SER A 560 -14.84 10.95 0.64
N ASP A 561 -15.61 10.36 1.52
CA ASP A 561 -16.82 9.63 1.17
C ASP A 561 -17.95 10.55 0.68
N LEU A 562 -18.11 11.70 1.30
CA LEU A 562 -18.99 12.77 0.78
C LEU A 562 -18.56 13.24 -0.62
N ALA A 563 -17.27 13.34 -0.88
CA ALA A 563 -16.75 13.77 -2.18
C ALA A 563 -16.86 12.68 -3.27
N THR A 564 -16.85 11.41 -2.90
CA THR A 564 -16.84 10.25 -3.83
C THR A 564 -18.21 9.60 -4.00
N MET A 565 -19.11 9.69 -3.02
CA MET A 565 -20.48 9.18 -3.08
C MET A 565 -21.54 10.28 -3.17
N GLY A 566 -21.19 11.49 -2.74
CA GLY A 566 -22.09 12.64 -2.73
C GLY A 566 -22.81 12.85 -1.39
N ASP A 567 -23.71 13.80 -1.35
CA ASP A 567 -24.49 14.19 -0.17
C ASP A 567 -25.61 13.16 0.09
N PRO A 568 -25.66 12.49 1.26
CA PRO A 568 -26.66 11.48 1.58
C PRO A 568 -28.10 12.02 1.58
N GLU A 569 -28.30 13.32 1.92
CA GLU A 569 -29.63 13.91 1.91
C GLU A 569 -30.16 14.16 0.49
N LYS A 570 -29.27 14.41 -0.48
CA LYS A 570 -29.62 14.61 -1.89
C LYS A 570 -29.69 13.33 -2.68
N ASN A 571 -28.94 12.29 -2.26
CA ASN A 571 -28.77 11.04 -2.98
C ASN A 571 -29.35 9.83 -2.18
N LYS A 572 -30.46 10.03 -1.45
CA LYS A 572 -31.03 9.01 -0.53
C LYS A 572 -31.23 7.64 -1.18
N ASP A 573 -31.71 7.61 -2.40
CA ASP A 573 -31.98 6.35 -3.12
C ASP A 573 -30.68 5.61 -3.43
N LEU A 574 -29.61 6.32 -3.84
CA LEU A 574 -28.29 5.74 -4.05
C LEU A 574 -27.72 5.18 -2.74
N PHE A 575 -27.73 5.98 -1.68
CA PHE A 575 -27.23 5.59 -0.37
C PHE A 575 -27.98 4.38 0.20
N HIS A 576 -29.31 4.37 0.07
CA HIS A 576 -30.13 3.22 0.46
C HIS A 576 -29.78 1.99 -0.37
N ASP A 577 -29.70 2.09 -1.71
CA ASP A 577 -29.40 0.96 -2.59
C ASP A 577 -27.98 0.41 -2.37
N ARG A 578 -27.02 1.26 -2.02
CA ARG A 578 -25.63 0.89 -1.76
C ARG A 578 -25.33 0.54 -0.29
N SER A 579 -26.33 0.54 0.59
CA SER A 579 -26.19 0.11 2.00
C SER A 579 -26.74 -1.30 2.20
N PRO A 580 -25.87 -2.32 2.31
CA PRO A 580 -26.31 -3.73 2.40
C PRO A 580 -27.18 -4.03 3.63
N ILE A 581 -27.12 -3.20 4.68
CA ILE A 581 -27.95 -3.37 5.88
C ILE A 581 -29.46 -3.40 5.56
N PHE A 582 -29.94 -2.65 4.57
CA PHE A 582 -31.34 -2.63 4.17
C PHE A 582 -31.79 -3.90 3.44
N PHE A 583 -30.84 -4.73 3.00
CA PHE A 583 -31.08 -5.97 2.25
C PHE A 583 -30.63 -7.23 2.99
N VAL A 584 -30.35 -7.12 4.30
CA VAL A 584 -29.94 -8.28 5.13
C VAL A 584 -30.97 -9.42 5.05
N GLY A 585 -32.26 -9.10 4.82
CA GLY A 585 -33.33 -10.09 4.62
C GLY A 585 -33.06 -11.09 3.48
N GLU A 586 -32.31 -10.71 2.46
CA GLU A 586 -32.01 -11.50 1.27
C GLU A 586 -30.86 -12.50 1.48
N ILE A 587 -30.04 -12.35 2.53
CA ILE A 587 -28.85 -13.18 2.78
C ILE A 587 -29.29 -14.63 3.03
N LYS A 588 -28.70 -15.56 2.26
CA LYS A 588 -28.90 -17.02 2.39
C LYS A 588 -27.66 -17.71 2.97
N ALA A 589 -26.48 -17.18 2.67
CA ALA A 589 -25.22 -17.73 3.07
C ALA A 589 -24.93 -17.52 4.58
N PRO A 590 -24.30 -18.48 5.27
CA PRO A 590 -23.74 -18.25 6.59
C PRO A 590 -22.66 -17.16 6.52
N LEU A 591 -22.55 -16.34 7.58
CA LEU A 591 -21.59 -15.24 7.68
C LEU A 591 -20.68 -15.38 8.90
N LEU A 592 -19.41 -15.02 8.73
CA LEU A 592 -18.47 -14.73 9.81
C LEU A 592 -17.99 -13.29 9.69
N LEU A 593 -18.33 -12.43 10.66
CA LEU A 593 -17.87 -11.04 10.74
C LEU A 593 -16.73 -10.90 11.76
N LEU A 594 -15.69 -10.15 11.38
CA LEU A 594 -14.59 -9.81 12.26
C LEU A 594 -14.47 -8.28 12.33
N ALA A 595 -14.24 -7.72 13.52
CA ALA A 595 -14.11 -6.28 13.74
C ALA A 595 -13.01 -5.95 14.76
N GLY A 596 -12.48 -4.73 14.74
CA GLY A 596 -11.64 -4.15 15.78
C GLY A 596 -12.40 -3.08 16.55
N LYS A 597 -12.25 -3.05 17.88
CA LYS A 597 -13.03 -2.16 18.75
C LYS A 597 -12.67 -0.68 18.60
N HIS A 598 -11.41 -0.42 18.25
CA HIS A 598 -10.88 0.94 18.10
C HIS A 598 -10.74 1.35 16.62
N ASP A 599 -11.52 0.73 15.74
CA ASP A 599 -11.46 1.01 14.30
C ASP A 599 -12.03 2.41 14.01
N PRO A 600 -11.19 3.39 13.55
CA PRO A 600 -11.66 4.73 13.24
C PRO A 600 -12.19 4.87 11.81
N ARG A 601 -12.06 3.81 10.99
CA ARG A 601 -12.41 3.82 9.56
C ARG A 601 -13.72 3.11 9.27
N CYS A 602 -13.93 1.95 9.90
CA CYS A 602 -15.16 1.18 9.84
C CYS A 602 -15.54 0.79 11.27
N PRO A 603 -16.26 1.65 11.99
CA PRO A 603 -16.60 1.43 13.39
C PRO A 603 -17.28 0.09 13.63
N ASP A 604 -16.99 -0.58 14.76
CA ASP A 604 -17.51 -1.94 15.03
C ASP A 604 -19.04 -2.00 15.10
N GLU A 605 -19.69 -0.88 15.33
CA GLU A 605 -21.15 -0.71 15.26
C GLU A 605 -21.71 -1.05 13.89
N GLU A 606 -20.95 -0.86 12.80
CA GLU A 606 -21.34 -1.24 11.46
C GLU A 606 -21.51 -2.78 11.34
N ALA A 607 -20.53 -3.54 11.81
CA ALA A 607 -20.64 -5.00 11.86
C ALA A 607 -21.77 -5.46 12.81
N GLN A 608 -21.94 -4.79 13.95
CA GLN A 608 -22.96 -5.12 14.96
C GLN A 608 -24.38 -4.98 14.43
N GLN A 609 -24.67 -3.96 13.58
CA GLN A 609 -25.97 -3.79 12.94
C GLN A 609 -26.40 -5.06 12.15
N VAL A 610 -25.48 -5.65 11.40
CA VAL A 610 -25.73 -6.87 10.61
C VAL A 610 -25.96 -8.07 11.52
N VAL A 611 -25.13 -8.24 12.54
CA VAL A 611 -25.22 -9.33 13.51
C VAL A 611 -26.61 -9.34 14.18
N ASP A 612 -27.07 -8.17 14.63
CA ASP A 612 -28.38 -8.02 15.29
C ASP A 612 -29.53 -8.29 14.31
N ALA A 613 -29.43 -7.78 13.08
CA ALA A 613 -30.46 -8.01 12.06
C ALA A 613 -30.58 -9.49 11.68
N ILE A 614 -29.45 -10.21 11.54
CA ILE A 614 -29.45 -11.64 11.18
C ILE A 614 -29.95 -12.49 12.35
N LYS A 615 -29.51 -12.23 13.58
CA LYS A 615 -29.98 -12.95 14.79
C LYS A 615 -31.47 -12.78 15.00
N LYS A 616 -32.01 -11.59 14.78
CA LYS A 616 -33.46 -11.30 14.92
C LYS A 616 -34.31 -12.13 14.00
N ARG A 617 -33.81 -12.54 12.83
CA ARG A 617 -34.52 -13.41 11.87
C ARG A 617 -34.15 -14.88 11.98
N GLY A 618 -33.31 -15.29 12.96
CA GLY A 618 -32.85 -16.66 13.17
C GLY A 618 -31.86 -17.18 12.12
N GLY A 619 -31.14 -16.27 11.43
CA GLY A 619 -30.07 -16.61 10.48
C GLY A 619 -28.79 -17.05 11.15
N VAL A 620 -27.85 -17.63 10.39
CA VAL A 620 -26.54 -18.08 10.86
C VAL A 620 -25.52 -16.95 10.71
N VAL A 621 -24.99 -16.48 11.83
CA VAL A 621 -23.93 -15.47 11.88
C VAL A 621 -22.99 -15.73 13.06
N GLU A 622 -21.69 -15.76 12.77
CA GLU A 622 -20.64 -15.71 13.76
C GLU A 622 -20.04 -14.30 13.78
N TYR A 623 -19.66 -13.82 14.97
CA TYR A 623 -19.09 -12.49 15.13
C TYR A 623 -17.98 -12.49 16.18
N LYS A 624 -16.88 -11.84 15.86
CA LYS A 624 -15.78 -11.57 16.79
C LYS A 624 -15.28 -10.14 16.64
N CYS A 625 -15.41 -9.36 17.72
CA CYS A 625 -14.74 -8.08 17.88
C CYS A 625 -13.49 -8.27 18.76
N TYR A 626 -12.38 -7.64 18.38
CA TYR A 626 -11.11 -7.64 19.11
C TYR A 626 -10.97 -6.31 19.86
N GLU A 627 -11.02 -6.37 21.18
CA GLU A 627 -11.09 -5.21 22.09
C GLU A 627 -9.86 -4.28 22.05
N ASN A 628 -8.74 -4.78 21.52
CA ASN A 628 -7.44 -4.10 21.50
C ASN A 628 -6.88 -3.96 20.07
N GLU A 629 -7.76 -3.91 19.07
CA GLU A 629 -7.41 -3.72 17.65
C GLU A 629 -8.22 -2.59 17.03
N GLY A 630 -7.63 -1.98 15.99
CA GLY A 630 -8.26 -0.97 15.15
C GLY A 630 -8.65 -1.51 13.78
N HIS A 631 -8.34 -0.75 12.70
CA HIS A 631 -8.64 -1.13 11.32
C HIS A 631 -7.71 -2.25 10.84
N GLY A 632 -8.10 -3.50 11.09
CA GLY A 632 -7.30 -4.70 10.91
C GLY A 632 -6.63 -5.16 12.23
N PHE A 633 -5.88 -6.27 12.15
CA PHE A 633 -5.30 -6.90 13.35
C PHE A 633 -3.78 -6.76 13.31
N SER A 634 -3.23 -6.09 14.30
CA SER A 634 -1.79 -5.81 14.41
C SER A 634 -1.05 -6.80 15.32
N ARG A 635 -1.76 -7.37 16.30
CA ARG A 635 -1.23 -8.32 17.27
C ARG A 635 -1.20 -9.72 16.66
N VAL A 636 -0.03 -10.38 16.72
CA VAL A 636 0.15 -11.70 16.09
C VAL A 636 -0.85 -12.73 16.63
N GLU A 637 -1.11 -12.73 17.93
CA GLU A 637 -2.10 -13.62 18.55
C GLU A 637 -3.51 -13.38 18.02
N ASN A 638 -3.91 -12.12 17.81
CA ASN A 638 -5.22 -11.79 17.24
C ASN A 638 -5.29 -12.15 15.76
N GLN A 639 -4.20 -11.97 15.01
CA GLN A 639 -4.11 -12.42 13.61
C GLN A 639 -4.30 -13.93 13.52
N ILE A 640 -3.60 -14.70 14.36
CA ILE A 640 -3.73 -16.17 14.40
C ILE A 640 -5.17 -16.57 14.74
N ASP A 641 -5.77 -16.02 15.81
CA ASP A 641 -7.16 -16.34 16.19
C ASP A 641 -8.15 -15.98 15.08
N ALA A 642 -8.03 -14.77 14.51
CA ALA A 642 -8.94 -14.29 13.46
C ALA A 642 -8.92 -15.20 12.23
N TYR A 643 -7.75 -15.46 11.67
CA TYR A 643 -7.67 -16.23 10.44
C TYR A 643 -7.84 -17.75 10.66
N LYS A 644 -7.59 -18.25 11.88
CA LYS A 644 -7.98 -19.61 12.24
C LYS A 644 -9.50 -19.74 12.29
N ARG A 645 -10.24 -18.78 12.89
CA ARG A 645 -11.70 -18.73 12.85
C ARG A 645 -12.23 -18.75 11.41
N VAL A 646 -11.61 -17.95 10.52
CA VAL A 646 -12.01 -17.96 9.09
C VAL A 646 -11.78 -19.34 8.48
N SER A 647 -10.61 -19.95 8.69
CA SER A 647 -10.30 -21.29 8.17
C SER A 647 -11.30 -22.35 8.69
N ASP A 648 -11.56 -22.35 9.99
CA ASP A 648 -12.47 -23.32 10.64
C ASP A 648 -13.93 -23.11 10.18
N PHE A 649 -14.39 -21.86 10.09
CA PHE A 649 -15.71 -21.50 9.56
C PHE A 649 -15.89 -21.98 8.11
N LEU A 650 -14.92 -21.73 7.24
CA LEU A 650 -15.01 -22.15 5.84
C LEU A 650 -14.98 -23.67 5.69
N LYS A 651 -14.17 -24.38 6.49
CA LYS A 651 -14.18 -25.85 6.52
C LYS A 651 -15.53 -26.42 6.98
N ALA A 652 -16.19 -25.78 7.92
CA ALA A 652 -17.48 -26.21 8.42
C ALA A 652 -18.62 -26.00 7.41
N HIS A 653 -18.62 -24.88 6.68
CA HIS A 653 -19.73 -24.49 5.81
C HIS A 653 -19.49 -24.76 4.32
N VAL A 654 -18.25 -24.68 3.85
CA VAL A 654 -17.86 -24.84 2.43
C VAL A 654 -16.58 -25.70 2.35
N PRO A 655 -16.63 -26.97 2.78
CA PRO A 655 -15.44 -27.81 2.80
C PRO A 655 -14.84 -27.98 1.39
N PRO A 656 -13.50 -27.99 1.25
CA PRO A 656 -12.82 -28.34 0.00
C PRO A 656 -13.20 -29.78 -0.39
N ALA A 657 -12.96 -30.15 -1.65
CA ALA A 657 -13.14 -31.54 -2.06
C ALA A 657 -12.19 -32.46 -1.28
N ASP A 658 -12.68 -33.64 -0.89
CA ASP A 658 -11.83 -34.66 -0.25
C ASP A 658 -10.66 -35.02 -1.16
N CYS A 659 -9.47 -34.78 -0.70
CA CYS A 659 -8.24 -35.11 -1.44
C CYS A 659 -7.98 -36.62 -1.51
N GLY A 660 -8.89 -37.48 -1.10
CA GLY A 660 -8.74 -38.94 -1.09
C GLY A 660 -7.70 -39.46 -0.09
N CYS A 661 -7.13 -38.59 0.73
CA CYS A 661 -6.21 -38.95 1.80
C CYS A 661 -7.01 -39.26 3.06
N THR A 662 -7.32 -40.53 3.28
CA THR A 662 -7.78 -41.02 4.59
C THR A 662 -6.72 -40.65 5.61
N VAL A 663 -7.05 -39.72 6.50
CA VAL A 663 -6.33 -39.53 7.76
C VAL A 663 -6.57 -40.84 8.54
N THR A 664 -5.60 -41.77 8.52
CA THR A 664 -5.57 -42.80 9.55
C THR A 664 -5.17 -42.08 10.84
N GLU A 665 -6.07 -42.10 11.82
CA GLU A 665 -5.89 -41.62 13.18
C GLU A 665 -4.58 -42.09 13.85
#